data_1c335b479ca2cec954e3f2639975c02a
#
_entry.id   1c335b479ca2cec954e3f2639975c02a
#
_cell.length_a   1.000
_cell.length_b   1.000
_cell.length_c   1.000
_cell.angle_alpha   90.00
_cell.angle_beta   90.00
_cell.angle_gamma   90.00
#
_symmetry.space_group_name_H-M   'P 1'
#
loop_
_entity.id
_entity.type
_entity.pdbx_description
1 polymer ?
#
loop_
_entity_poly.entity_id
_entity_poly.type
_entity_poly.pdbx_seq_one_letter_code
_entity_poly.pdbx_strand_id
1 'polypeptide(L)'
;MSRQVQIQTNFSVGELDPLLRGRQDLKQYYNALQTANNVFIQPQGGIKRRDGLKYIAELPAAANPQDGVKLVPFEYSSDDSYMFAIVNQRIYIFKNNALITNINGSGVDYFAVSALTSSVLSALNYAQYGDTILFMHNDLQPVRIVRGANDATWVAAFLTFDNQPVHPFTFSVSNPAAAITASQTTGNITITATAGVFASGNVGQYINITSNYGRARIVEYVSTTQVKGHVTINFFDTAQVLANGWELEAGYEDAWSASKGWPTSCTFHESRLYIGGSKSLPTHIWASRVGDYFNFELGEGLDDEALSAELTTDSLNAIQQIFSGRDLQIFTTGGEFYIPQSVSDPITPGNFMVKIGTRNGIKPGVPVAGLDSGTIFIQRSGKSLNELIYTDSELAYTTSNISVMSSHLLNDPVDISIRRATSTEESDRLFIVNAGDGSLSVYSILRSQNVVAPSKFTTDGTFKAIGVDVDDTYVIVNRTLPFQATCTITVSDYANIAGGSTITLQKNDGTTVVFTSTTSSPSTNEFRTQTNNNTTATNLQTTINAHSDFSATVISAVVTVTRLARGNDNLTNVASDNTRLTTINFTGGVTNQFFVEVFDSSLHTDASVYISAASSTGTAAHLPNTLVDILNDGNVEAQQTLNGSGVATFTRSSASNYEMGLPFSITIKTMPVEPQLKSGGVKGFKKRILQVNAEVHQTKSMSVNNQLVPFRQFGENVLDIPVNAFTGLKQIGPLLGFDYEGSITISQSVPLSINILSLDYKVSLGQ
;
A
#
# COMPACT_ATOMS: atom_id res chain seq x y z
N MET A 1 -25.63 -28.82 37.27
CA MET A 1 -24.81 -28.08 36.25
C MET A 1 -23.48 -28.79 36.11
N SER A 2 -23.16 -29.23 34.88
CA SER A 2 -21.87 -29.83 34.58
C SER A 2 -20.82 -28.70 34.44
N ARG A 3 -19.67 -28.86 35.11
CA ARG A 3 -18.53 -27.95 35.00
C ARG A 3 -17.53 -28.57 34.07
N GLN A 4 -17.09 -27.80 33.10
CA GLN A 4 -16.08 -28.19 32.12
C GLN A 4 -14.90 -27.21 32.18
N VAL A 5 -13.69 -27.69 31.92
CA VAL A 5 -12.51 -26.84 31.76
C VAL A 5 -12.13 -26.89 30.28
N GLN A 6 -12.00 -25.72 29.66
CA GLN A 6 -11.46 -25.54 28.33
C GLN A 6 -10.06 -24.97 28.45
N ILE A 7 -9.14 -25.53 27.69
CA ILE A 7 -7.74 -25.08 27.63
C ILE A 7 -7.45 -24.62 26.21
N GLN A 8 -6.89 -23.44 26.08
CA GLN A 8 -6.33 -22.93 24.82
C GLN A 8 -4.85 -22.62 25.04
N THR A 9 -3.98 -23.52 24.60
CA THR A 9 -2.55 -23.47 24.87
C THR A 9 -1.76 -22.62 23.86
N ASN A 10 -2.36 -22.29 22.73
CA ASN A 10 -1.76 -21.45 21.70
C ASN A 10 -2.85 -20.79 20.83
N PHE A 11 -2.42 -19.85 20.01
CA PHE A 11 -3.28 -19.07 19.12
C PHE A 11 -2.75 -19.11 17.66
N SER A 12 -2.02 -20.16 17.33
CA SER A 12 -1.26 -20.29 16.09
C SER A 12 -2.10 -20.34 14.81
N VAL A 13 -3.42 -20.47 14.93
CA VAL A 13 -4.35 -20.45 13.79
C VAL A 13 -4.83 -19.02 13.46
N GLY A 14 -4.72 -18.07 14.43
CA GLY A 14 -5.18 -16.71 14.23
C GLY A 14 -6.70 -16.55 14.12
N GLU A 15 -7.17 -15.53 13.42
CA GLU A 15 -8.59 -15.25 13.23
C GLU A 15 -9.21 -16.19 12.19
N LEU A 16 -10.28 -16.86 12.58
CA LEU A 16 -10.99 -17.82 11.75
C LEU A 16 -12.21 -17.18 11.07
N ASP A 17 -12.44 -17.54 9.81
CA ASP A 17 -13.58 -17.07 9.04
C ASP A 17 -14.91 -17.39 9.76
N PRO A 18 -15.81 -16.42 9.92
CA PRO A 18 -17.13 -16.61 10.53
C PRO A 18 -17.94 -17.77 9.95
N LEU A 19 -17.75 -18.11 8.70
CA LEU A 19 -18.40 -19.27 8.05
C LEU A 19 -17.95 -20.61 8.63
N LEU A 20 -16.78 -20.65 9.25
CA LEU A 20 -16.22 -21.85 9.87
C LEU A 20 -16.59 -22.02 11.36
N ARG A 21 -17.36 -21.11 11.94
CA ARG A 21 -17.79 -21.18 13.36
C ARG A 21 -18.57 -22.46 13.73
N GLY A 22 -19.17 -23.11 12.76
CA GLY A 22 -19.87 -24.39 12.95
C GLY A 22 -18.98 -25.63 12.89
N ARG A 23 -17.76 -25.48 12.40
CA ARG A 23 -16.83 -26.60 12.08
C ARG A 23 -15.94 -26.97 13.28
N GLN A 24 -16.56 -27.47 14.34
CA GLN A 24 -15.87 -27.94 15.57
C GLN A 24 -15.04 -29.21 15.36
N ASP A 25 -15.24 -29.88 14.23
CA ASP A 25 -14.48 -31.04 13.76
C ASP A 25 -13.06 -30.67 13.31
N LEU A 26 -12.81 -29.37 13.03
CA LEU A 26 -11.49 -28.90 12.67
C LEU A 26 -10.56 -28.93 13.88
N LYS A 27 -9.40 -29.55 13.74
CA LYS A 27 -8.35 -29.59 14.79
C LYS A 27 -7.91 -28.20 15.21
N GLN A 28 -7.96 -27.25 14.27
CA GLN A 28 -7.56 -25.86 14.43
C GLN A 28 -8.56 -25.04 15.25
N TYR A 29 -9.82 -25.49 15.41
CA TYR A 29 -10.91 -24.72 16.00
C TYR A 29 -10.57 -24.13 17.38
N TYR A 30 -10.00 -24.94 18.26
CA TYR A 30 -9.69 -24.52 19.64
C TYR A 30 -8.38 -23.74 19.79
N ASN A 31 -7.56 -23.69 18.73
CA ASN A 31 -6.37 -22.84 18.66
C ASN A 31 -6.61 -21.56 17.83
N ALA A 32 -7.84 -21.38 17.34
CA ALA A 32 -8.27 -20.23 16.57
C ALA A 32 -8.94 -19.18 17.45
N LEU A 33 -9.11 -18.02 16.88
CA LEU A 33 -9.83 -16.88 17.45
C LEU A 33 -11.02 -16.51 16.58
N GLN A 34 -12.06 -16.00 17.20
CA GLN A 34 -13.17 -15.36 16.49
C GLN A 34 -12.80 -13.95 16.04
N THR A 35 -11.92 -13.29 16.80
CA THR A 35 -11.39 -11.95 16.48
C THR A 35 -9.97 -11.83 17.00
N ALA A 36 -9.08 -11.34 16.17
CA ALA A 36 -7.68 -11.02 16.47
C ALA A 36 -7.35 -9.62 15.92
N ASN A 37 -7.82 -8.58 16.62
CA ASN A 37 -7.66 -7.20 16.16
C ASN A 37 -6.49 -6.51 16.85
N ASN A 38 -5.59 -5.89 16.07
CA ASN A 38 -4.40 -5.15 16.54
C ASN A 38 -3.44 -5.98 17.39
N VAL A 39 -3.26 -7.25 17.03
CA VAL A 39 -2.37 -8.18 17.73
C VAL A 39 -1.49 -8.96 16.77
N PHE A 40 -0.26 -9.22 17.17
CA PHE A 40 0.62 -10.19 16.54
C PHE A 40 0.51 -11.56 17.22
N ILE A 41 0.54 -12.61 16.41
CA ILE A 41 0.65 -13.98 16.90
C ILE A 41 2.11 -14.38 16.83
N GLN A 42 2.65 -14.82 17.96
CA GLN A 42 4.06 -15.19 18.10
C GLN A 42 4.30 -16.63 17.61
N PRO A 43 5.51 -16.96 17.14
CA PRO A 43 5.87 -18.32 16.73
C PRO A 43 5.62 -19.37 17.80
N GLN A 44 5.82 -19.00 19.08
CA GLN A 44 5.61 -19.85 20.25
C GLN A 44 4.12 -20.06 20.58
N GLY A 45 3.22 -19.42 19.82
CA GLY A 45 1.77 -19.53 19.99
C GLY A 45 1.13 -18.47 20.88
N GLY A 46 1.90 -17.56 21.48
CA GLY A 46 1.39 -16.43 22.24
C GLY A 46 0.82 -15.31 21.38
N ILE A 47 0.11 -14.36 22.00
CA ILE A 47 -0.44 -13.16 21.35
C ILE A 47 0.08 -11.93 22.07
N LYS A 48 0.67 -11.00 21.31
CA LYS A 48 1.07 -9.68 21.81
C LYS A 48 0.35 -8.54 21.09
N ARG A 49 0.22 -7.39 21.77
CA ARG A 49 -0.22 -6.13 21.16
C ARG A 49 0.66 -5.83 19.93
N ARG A 50 0.08 -5.30 18.85
CA ARG A 50 0.89 -4.82 17.73
C ARG A 50 1.74 -3.62 18.15
N ASP A 51 2.81 -3.46 17.45
CA ASP A 51 3.69 -2.31 17.61
C ASP A 51 2.93 -1.00 17.28
N GLY A 52 3.29 0.12 17.93
CA GLY A 52 2.77 1.43 17.59
C GLY A 52 3.32 1.95 16.26
N LEU A 53 2.75 3.04 15.79
CA LEU A 53 3.16 3.69 14.54
C LEU A 53 3.85 5.02 14.86
N LYS A 54 5.15 5.08 14.62
CA LYS A 54 5.94 6.30 14.74
C LYS A 54 5.65 7.23 13.57
N TYR A 55 5.28 8.47 13.85
CA TYR A 55 5.15 9.50 12.83
C TYR A 55 6.51 9.90 12.28
N ILE A 56 6.65 9.95 10.96
CA ILE A 56 7.87 10.36 10.28
C ILE A 56 7.67 11.69 9.54
N ALA A 57 6.67 11.76 8.66
CA ALA A 57 6.38 12.95 7.88
C ALA A 57 4.93 12.99 7.38
N GLU A 58 4.48 14.19 7.03
CA GLU A 58 3.24 14.39 6.29
C GLU A 58 3.53 14.51 4.79
N LEU A 59 2.72 13.86 3.97
CA LEU A 59 2.67 14.09 2.52
C LEU A 59 1.74 15.28 2.25
N PRO A 60 2.26 16.41 1.75
CA PRO A 60 1.45 17.62 1.62
C PRO A 60 0.25 17.44 0.66
N ALA A 61 -0.87 18.07 0.95
CA ALA A 61 -2.06 18.05 0.09
C ALA A 61 -1.76 18.51 -1.36
N ALA A 62 -0.79 19.42 -1.53
CA ALA A 62 -0.33 19.87 -2.85
C ALA A 62 0.38 18.78 -3.70
N ALA A 63 0.68 17.62 -3.09
CA ALA A 63 1.17 16.45 -3.79
C ALA A 63 0.05 15.48 -4.24
N ASN A 64 -1.21 15.83 -3.95
CA ASN A 64 -2.40 15.03 -4.27
C ASN A 64 -2.33 13.56 -3.82
N PRO A 65 -1.95 13.26 -2.56
CA PRO A 65 -1.81 11.87 -2.10
C PRO A 65 -3.14 11.11 -2.08
N GLN A 66 -4.28 11.80 -2.10
CA GLN A 66 -5.62 11.20 -2.21
C GLN A 66 -5.84 10.50 -3.55
N ASP A 67 -5.13 10.89 -4.62
CA ASP A 67 -5.30 10.34 -5.97
C ASP A 67 -4.48 9.06 -6.18
N GLY A 68 -3.58 8.75 -5.26
CA GLY A 68 -2.77 7.53 -5.24
C GLY A 68 -1.43 7.73 -4.56
N VAL A 69 -1.02 6.71 -3.84
CA VAL A 69 0.28 6.64 -3.16
C VAL A 69 0.87 5.24 -3.34
N LYS A 70 2.21 5.14 -3.36
CA LYS A 70 2.91 3.85 -3.34
C LYS A 70 4.20 3.96 -2.55
N LEU A 71 4.52 2.91 -1.79
CA LEU A 71 5.82 2.74 -1.14
C LEU A 71 6.67 1.77 -1.95
N VAL A 72 7.92 2.16 -2.20
CA VAL A 72 8.87 1.35 -2.97
C VAL A 72 10.22 1.37 -2.25
N PRO A 73 10.72 0.23 -1.78
CA PRO A 73 12.06 0.14 -1.19
C PRO A 73 13.13 0.28 -2.27
N PHE A 74 14.24 0.88 -1.90
CA PHE A 74 15.45 1.00 -2.72
C PHE A 74 16.66 0.65 -1.87
N GLU A 75 17.19 -0.55 -2.04
CA GLU A 75 18.32 -1.08 -1.27
C GLU A 75 19.59 -1.03 -2.12
N TYR A 76 20.48 -0.07 -1.83
CA TYR A 76 21.79 0.02 -2.48
C TYR A 76 22.81 -0.86 -1.80
N SER A 77 22.80 -0.88 -0.46
CA SER A 77 23.63 -1.72 0.40
C SER A 77 22.92 -1.94 1.75
N SER A 78 23.47 -2.77 2.62
CA SER A 78 22.96 -2.97 3.98
C SER A 78 22.88 -1.68 4.82
N ASP A 79 23.75 -0.71 4.55
CA ASP A 79 23.84 0.55 5.30
C ASP A 79 23.17 1.73 4.56
N ASP A 80 22.94 1.58 3.26
CA ASP A 80 22.35 2.58 2.38
C ASP A 80 21.05 2.01 1.76
N SER A 81 20.01 2.00 2.54
CA SER A 81 18.66 1.63 2.13
C SER A 81 17.71 2.81 2.28
N TYR A 82 16.73 2.90 1.40
CA TYR A 82 15.80 4.02 1.29
C TYR A 82 14.38 3.52 1.06
N MET A 83 13.42 4.25 1.60
CA MET A 83 12.02 4.08 1.26
C MET A 83 11.54 5.27 0.41
N PHE A 84 11.03 4.98 -0.77
CA PHE A 84 10.38 5.97 -1.65
C PHE A 84 8.88 6.00 -1.37
N ALA A 85 8.35 7.14 -0.95
CA ALA A 85 6.92 7.40 -0.97
C ALA A 85 6.59 8.19 -2.23
N ILE A 86 5.98 7.48 -3.20
CA ILE A 86 5.65 8.03 -4.52
C ILE A 86 4.21 8.54 -4.48
N VAL A 87 4.04 9.79 -4.86
CA VAL A 87 2.77 10.47 -5.07
C VAL A 87 2.75 11.12 -6.44
N ASN A 88 1.68 11.81 -6.79
CA ASN A 88 1.58 12.45 -8.10
C ASN A 88 2.80 13.30 -8.44
N GLN A 89 3.63 12.83 -9.39
CA GLN A 89 4.83 13.49 -9.92
C GLN A 89 5.95 13.80 -8.91
N ARG A 90 5.91 13.22 -7.70
CA ARG A 90 6.88 13.47 -6.63
C ARG A 90 7.26 12.18 -5.92
N ILE A 91 8.50 12.09 -5.51
CA ILE A 91 9.04 11.02 -4.66
C ILE A 91 9.61 11.68 -3.41
N TYR A 92 9.07 11.34 -2.24
CA TYR A 92 9.65 11.64 -0.94
C TYR A 92 10.55 10.48 -0.55
N ILE A 93 11.77 10.79 -0.13
CA ILE A 93 12.81 9.78 0.10
C ILE A 93 13.12 9.73 1.59
N PHE A 94 13.02 8.56 2.16
CA PHE A 94 13.28 8.32 3.59
C PHE A 94 14.51 7.43 3.74
N LYS A 95 15.31 7.69 4.78
CA LYS A 95 16.43 6.86 5.22
C LYS A 95 16.47 6.85 6.73
N ASN A 96 16.66 5.69 7.35
CA ASN A 96 16.75 5.55 8.81
C ASN A 96 15.57 6.24 9.54
N ASN A 97 14.35 6.05 9.05
CA ASN A 97 13.13 6.63 9.61
C ASN A 97 13.13 8.18 9.66
N ALA A 98 13.78 8.83 8.70
CA ALA A 98 13.80 10.28 8.54
C ALA A 98 13.64 10.69 7.06
N LEU A 99 12.93 11.79 6.82
CA LEU A 99 12.79 12.38 5.49
C LEU A 99 14.11 13.05 5.07
N ILE A 100 14.59 12.72 3.87
CA ILE A 100 15.74 13.41 3.28
C ILE A 100 15.26 14.74 2.70
N THR A 101 15.88 15.82 3.14
CA THR A 101 15.52 17.18 2.75
C THR A 101 16.44 17.76 1.68
N ASN A 102 16.00 18.84 1.03
CA ASN A 102 16.79 19.57 0.04
C ASN A 102 17.34 18.70 -1.10
N ILE A 103 16.45 17.91 -1.70
CA ILE A 103 16.80 16.99 -2.80
C ILE A 103 17.42 17.75 -3.98
N ASN A 104 18.58 17.28 -4.44
CA ASN A 104 19.36 17.87 -5.54
C ASN A 104 19.73 19.35 -5.31
N GLY A 105 19.79 19.82 -4.05
CA GLY A 105 20.05 21.22 -3.74
C GLY A 105 18.97 22.19 -4.21
N SER A 106 17.77 21.70 -4.47
CA SER A 106 16.64 22.46 -5.05
C SER A 106 15.86 23.29 -4.03
N GLY A 107 16.11 23.09 -2.73
CA GLY A 107 15.37 23.73 -1.64
C GLY A 107 13.99 23.08 -1.37
N VAL A 108 13.67 21.95 -1.99
CA VAL A 108 12.46 21.16 -1.74
C VAL A 108 12.82 19.75 -1.23
N ASP A 109 11.93 19.14 -0.46
CA ASP A 109 12.13 17.86 0.23
C ASP A 109 11.54 16.69 -0.57
N TYR A 110 11.43 16.83 -1.87
CA TYR A 110 10.98 15.77 -2.77
C TYR A 110 11.78 15.78 -4.09
N PHE A 111 11.86 14.61 -4.69
CA PHE A 111 12.39 14.44 -6.04
C PHE A 111 11.26 14.52 -7.07
N ALA A 112 11.32 15.50 -7.96
CA ALA A 112 10.29 15.70 -8.99
C ALA A 112 10.50 14.75 -10.17
N VAL A 113 9.50 13.91 -10.48
CA VAL A 113 9.49 13.00 -11.63
C VAL A 113 8.15 13.14 -12.34
N SER A 114 8.08 14.02 -13.31
CA SER A 114 6.84 14.43 -14.00
C SER A 114 6.09 13.27 -14.69
N ALA A 115 6.76 12.18 -15.00
CA ALA A 115 6.18 11.00 -15.63
C ALA A 115 5.36 10.13 -14.66
N LEU A 116 5.67 10.14 -13.36
CA LEU A 116 4.98 9.33 -12.35
C LEU A 116 3.69 10.01 -11.88
N THR A 117 2.69 10.01 -12.74
CA THR A 117 1.36 10.56 -12.42
C THR A 117 0.56 9.60 -11.55
N SER A 118 -0.42 10.10 -10.78
CA SER A 118 -1.28 9.27 -9.91
C SER A 118 -1.97 8.12 -10.65
N SER A 119 -2.29 8.30 -11.93
CA SER A 119 -2.95 7.26 -12.76
C SER A 119 -2.13 5.98 -12.97
N VAL A 120 -0.80 6.06 -12.87
CA VAL A 120 0.08 4.89 -13.06
C VAL A 120 0.48 4.22 -11.74
N LEU A 121 0.28 4.86 -10.58
CA LEU A 121 0.81 4.38 -9.30
C LEU A 121 0.17 3.07 -8.85
N SER A 122 -1.12 2.86 -9.10
CA SER A 122 -1.86 1.68 -8.64
C SER A 122 -1.37 0.36 -9.23
N ALA A 123 -0.74 0.40 -10.42
CA ALA A 123 -0.21 -0.78 -11.10
C ALA A 123 1.26 -0.60 -11.50
N LEU A 124 1.97 0.28 -10.82
CA LEU A 124 3.37 0.55 -11.07
C LEU A 124 4.22 -0.65 -10.67
N ASN A 125 4.91 -1.23 -11.65
CA ASN A 125 5.91 -2.27 -11.44
C ASN A 125 7.30 -1.65 -11.40
N TYR A 126 8.22 -2.30 -10.71
CA TYR A 126 9.61 -1.87 -10.65
C TYR A 126 10.57 -3.05 -10.54
N ALA A 127 11.80 -2.82 -10.97
CA ALA A 127 12.93 -3.70 -10.73
C ALA A 127 14.17 -2.86 -10.41
N GLN A 128 14.95 -3.31 -9.46
CA GLN A 128 16.18 -2.64 -9.04
C GLN A 128 17.39 -3.50 -9.37
N TYR A 129 18.47 -2.86 -9.81
CA TYR A 129 19.80 -3.44 -9.95
C TYR A 129 20.86 -2.43 -9.53
N GLY A 130 21.57 -2.72 -8.45
CA GLY A 130 22.57 -1.81 -7.87
C GLY A 130 22.00 -0.44 -7.50
N ASP A 131 22.58 0.61 -8.06
CA ASP A 131 22.21 2.01 -7.85
C ASP A 131 21.03 2.50 -8.69
N THR A 132 20.42 1.61 -9.46
CA THR A 132 19.43 1.95 -10.47
C THR A 132 18.11 1.20 -10.23
N ILE A 133 16.98 1.92 -10.25
CA ILE A 133 15.65 1.36 -10.27
C ILE A 133 14.92 1.74 -11.55
N LEU A 134 14.22 0.78 -12.13
CA LEU A 134 13.39 0.94 -13.31
C LEU A 134 11.92 0.90 -12.92
N PHE A 135 11.12 1.85 -13.41
CA PHE A 135 9.67 1.88 -13.24
C PHE A 135 8.98 1.58 -14.57
N MET A 136 8.01 0.65 -14.53
CA MET A 136 7.26 0.16 -15.69
C MET A 136 5.76 0.26 -15.44
N HIS A 137 5.03 0.71 -16.45
CA HIS A 137 3.58 0.66 -16.53
C HIS A 137 3.16 0.79 -17.98
N ASN A 138 2.08 0.15 -18.40
CA ASN A 138 1.65 0.15 -19.81
C ASN A 138 1.26 1.53 -20.39
N ASP A 139 1.03 2.52 -19.54
CA ASP A 139 0.80 3.94 -19.89
C ASP A 139 1.99 4.85 -19.58
N LEU A 140 3.10 4.30 -19.12
CA LEU A 140 4.30 5.04 -18.72
C LEU A 140 5.47 4.63 -19.61
N GLN A 141 6.05 5.57 -20.35
CA GLN A 141 7.36 5.33 -20.91
C GLN A 141 8.32 4.96 -19.77
N PRO A 142 9.04 3.83 -19.85
CA PRO A 142 9.89 3.37 -18.77
C PRO A 142 10.78 4.49 -18.20
N VAL A 143 10.82 4.60 -16.90
CA VAL A 143 11.62 5.60 -16.17
C VAL A 143 12.73 4.90 -15.42
N ARG A 144 13.95 5.39 -15.59
CA ARG A 144 15.12 5.00 -14.81
C ARG A 144 15.42 6.07 -13.77
N ILE A 145 15.57 5.66 -12.52
CA ILE A 145 16.06 6.52 -11.45
C ILE A 145 17.39 5.94 -10.95
N VAL A 146 18.39 6.81 -10.82
CA VAL A 146 19.74 6.47 -10.39
C VAL A 146 20.08 7.29 -9.14
N ARG A 147 20.63 6.62 -8.11
CA ARG A 147 21.20 7.27 -6.94
C ARG A 147 22.52 7.98 -7.32
N GLY A 148 22.67 9.21 -6.87
CA GLY A 148 23.91 9.96 -7.07
C GLY A 148 24.96 9.71 -5.99
N ALA A 149 25.88 10.67 -5.83
CA ALA A 149 27.03 10.55 -4.94
C ALA A 149 26.69 10.61 -3.44
N ASN A 150 25.48 11.05 -3.06
CA ASN A 150 25.02 11.14 -1.69
C ASN A 150 23.50 10.91 -1.60
N ASP A 151 22.98 10.82 -0.38
CA ASP A 151 21.59 10.48 -0.09
C ASP A 151 20.56 11.43 -0.72
N ALA A 152 20.92 12.70 -0.91
CA ALA A 152 20.05 13.73 -1.45
C ALA A 152 20.17 13.94 -2.97
N THR A 153 21.06 13.18 -3.65
CA THR A 153 21.32 13.37 -5.10
C THR A 153 20.72 12.22 -5.90
N TRP A 154 19.77 12.55 -6.77
CA TRP A 154 19.01 11.58 -7.59
C TRP A 154 18.81 12.09 -9.00
N VAL A 155 18.86 11.19 -9.97
CA VAL A 155 18.65 11.49 -11.40
C VAL A 155 17.55 10.62 -11.94
N ALA A 156 16.55 11.22 -12.61
CA ALA A 156 15.52 10.50 -13.34
C ALA A 156 15.63 10.81 -14.84
N ALA A 157 15.47 9.79 -15.67
CA ALA A 157 15.39 9.93 -17.11
C ALA A 157 14.44 8.86 -17.67
N PHE A 158 13.86 9.14 -18.86
CA PHE A 158 13.23 8.06 -19.61
C PHE A 158 14.29 7.04 -20.03
N LEU A 159 13.94 5.78 -19.89
CA LEU A 159 14.80 4.69 -20.31
C LEU A 159 14.91 4.71 -21.85
N THR A 160 16.13 4.72 -22.34
CA THR A 160 16.44 4.54 -23.76
C THR A 160 16.96 3.13 -23.97
N PHE A 161 16.45 2.47 -25.00
CA PHE A 161 16.93 1.16 -25.42
C PHE A 161 17.91 1.32 -26.55
N ASP A 162 19.04 0.60 -26.53
CA ASP A 162 20.03 0.61 -27.60
C ASP A 162 19.44 -0.03 -28.85
N ASN A 163 18.70 -1.15 -28.67
CA ASN A 163 17.90 -1.78 -29.71
C ASN A 163 16.56 -2.17 -29.15
N GLN A 164 15.51 -1.48 -29.56
CA GLN A 164 14.14 -1.79 -29.13
C GLN A 164 13.58 -2.96 -29.95
N PRO A 165 12.79 -3.88 -29.35
CA PRO A 165 12.12 -4.94 -30.08
C PRO A 165 11.19 -4.38 -31.16
N VAL A 166 11.12 -5.06 -32.31
CA VAL A 166 10.16 -4.75 -33.36
C VAL A 166 9.13 -5.86 -33.50
N HIS A 167 7.90 -5.51 -33.90
CA HIS A 167 6.81 -6.45 -34.12
C HIS A 167 6.08 -6.15 -35.45
N PRO A 168 5.68 -7.17 -36.19
CA PRO A 168 5.00 -6.99 -37.49
C PRO A 168 3.50 -6.69 -37.33
N PHE A 169 3.13 -5.50 -36.82
CA PHE A 169 1.74 -5.11 -36.56
C PHE A 169 0.90 -5.05 -37.85
N THR A 170 1.49 -4.63 -38.96
CA THR A 170 0.82 -4.51 -40.25
C THR A 170 1.61 -5.23 -41.35
N PHE A 171 1.97 -6.50 -41.08
CA PHE A 171 2.82 -7.30 -41.94
C PHE A 171 2.35 -7.29 -43.39
N SER A 172 3.28 -6.97 -44.27
CA SER A 172 3.08 -7.03 -45.71
C SER A 172 4.38 -7.41 -46.39
N VAL A 173 4.26 -8.04 -47.56
CA VAL A 173 5.39 -8.48 -48.37
C VAL A 173 5.29 -7.82 -49.72
N SER A 174 6.39 -7.31 -50.21
CA SER A 174 6.55 -6.83 -51.60
C SER A 174 7.73 -7.51 -52.29
N ASN A 175 7.58 -7.75 -53.57
CA ASN A 175 8.62 -8.35 -54.42
C ASN A 175 9.19 -7.26 -55.37
N PRO A 176 10.24 -6.54 -54.93
CA PRO A 176 10.78 -5.47 -55.78
C PRO A 176 11.40 -6.00 -57.06
N ALA A 177 11.15 -5.31 -58.18
CA ALA A 177 11.63 -5.70 -59.49
C ALA A 177 13.10 -5.28 -59.71
N ALA A 178 13.98 -5.61 -58.78
CA ALA A 178 15.43 -5.34 -58.85
C ALA A 178 16.18 -6.54 -58.28
N ALA A 179 17.37 -6.79 -58.82
CA ALA A 179 18.30 -7.74 -58.21
C ALA A 179 19.07 -7.06 -57.07
N ILE A 180 19.44 -7.83 -56.04
CA ILE A 180 20.24 -7.35 -54.94
C ILE A 180 21.52 -8.13 -54.75
N THR A 181 22.54 -7.49 -54.16
CA THR A 181 23.81 -8.10 -53.80
C THR A 181 24.20 -7.69 -52.40
N ALA A 182 24.53 -8.64 -51.54
CA ALA A 182 25.00 -8.41 -50.18
C ALA A 182 26.54 -8.34 -50.17
N SER A 183 27.11 -7.50 -49.30
CA SER A 183 28.57 -7.37 -49.16
C SER A 183 29.23 -8.56 -48.46
N GLN A 184 28.51 -9.25 -47.61
CA GLN A 184 28.94 -10.46 -46.90
C GLN A 184 27.72 -11.27 -46.43
N THR A 185 27.94 -12.46 -45.89
CA THR A 185 26.87 -13.39 -45.53
C THR A 185 26.41 -13.29 -44.09
N THR A 186 27.16 -12.64 -43.21
CA THR A 186 26.91 -12.55 -41.76
C THR A 186 27.17 -11.14 -41.23
N GLY A 187 26.62 -10.81 -40.07
CA GLY A 187 26.87 -9.56 -39.36
C GLY A 187 26.30 -8.33 -40.06
N ASN A 188 26.99 -7.19 -39.94
CA ASN A 188 26.56 -5.93 -40.57
C ASN A 188 26.94 -5.89 -42.02
N ILE A 189 25.97 -5.77 -42.88
CA ILE A 189 26.15 -5.86 -44.34
C ILE A 189 25.67 -4.59 -45.07
N THR A 190 26.19 -4.37 -46.26
CA THR A 190 25.63 -3.43 -47.22
C THR A 190 24.90 -4.22 -48.30
N ILE A 191 23.64 -3.90 -48.54
CA ILE A 191 22.83 -4.49 -49.62
C ILE A 191 22.65 -3.45 -50.71
N THR A 192 23.06 -3.80 -51.92
CA THR A 192 22.97 -2.92 -53.10
C THR A 192 21.99 -3.51 -54.10
N ALA A 193 21.02 -2.73 -54.54
CA ALA A 193 20.05 -3.09 -55.58
C ALA A 193 20.42 -2.51 -56.94
N THR A 194 20.03 -3.19 -58.00
CA THR A 194 20.28 -2.77 -59.41
C THR A 194 19.37 -1.62 -59.85
N ALA A 195 18.32 -1.32 -59.12
CA ALA A 195 17.39 -0.21 -59.36
C ALA A 195 16.94 0.41 -58.02
N GLY A 196 16.34 1.59 -58.06
CA GLY A 196 15.84 2.29 -56.87
C GLY A 196 14.59 1.62 -56.30
N VAL A 197 14.75 0.80 -55.28
CA VAL A 197 13.68 0.04 -54.58
C VAL A 197 13.59 0.34 -53.10
N PHE A 198 14.57 1.05 -52.56
CA PHE A 198 14.59 1.38 -51.11
C PHE A 198 14.13 2.82 -50.85
N ALA A 199 13.50 3.00 -49.71
CA ALA A 199 13.06 4.29 -49.15
C ALA A 199 13.51 4.41 -47.70
N SER A 200 13.57 5.65 -47.16
CA SER A 200 13.93 5.88 -45.75
C SER A 200 12.98 5.17 -44.77
N GLY A 201 11.72 4.96 -45.13
CA GLY A 201 10.73 4.21 -44.35
C GLY A 201 10.97 2.68 -44.33
N ASN A 202 11.97 2.17 -45.03
CA ASN A 202 12.33 0.75 -44.96
C ASN A 202 13.27 0.42 -43.79
N VAL A 203 13.77 1.41 -43.06
CA VAL A 203 14.55 1.15 -41.85
C VAL A 203 13.67 0.41 -40.83
N GLY A 204 14.21 -0.67 -40.27
CA GLY A 204 13.47 -1.57 -39.36
C GLY A 204 12.74 -2.73 -40.06
N GLN A 205 12.57 -2.68 -41.40
CA GLN A 205 11.99 -3.75 -42.23
C GLN A 205 13.01 -4.82 -42.51
N TYR A 206 12.58 -5.97 -43.07
CA TYR A 206 13.46 -7.08 -43.36
C TYR A 206 13.54 -7.37 -44.86
N ILE A 207 14.73 -7.73 -45.30
CA ILE A 207 14.97 -8.34 -46.62
C ILE A 207 15.06 -9.84 -46.38
N ASN A 208 14.19 -10.62 -47.01
CA ASN A 208 14.13 -12.08 -46.94
C ASN A 208 14.49 -12.65 -48.33
N ILE A 209 15.47 -13.57 -48.37
CA ILE A 209 15.87 -14.24 -49.61
C ILE A 209 15.00 -15.49 -49.77
N THR A 210 14.20 -15.52 -50.84
CA THR A 210 13.27 -16.61 -51.14
C THR A 210 13.83 -17.65 -52.10
N SER A 211 14.81 -17.30 -52.92
CA SER A 211 15.47 -18.21 -53.89
C SER A 211 16.44 -19.20 -53.23
N ASN A 212 16.96 -18.84 -52.08
CA ASN A 212 17.81 -19.65 -51.21
C ASN A 212 17.32 -19.44 -49.74
N TYR A 213 18.24 -19.10 -48.84
CA TYR A 213 17.93 -18.64 -47.50
C TYR A 213 18.82 -17.48 -47.11
N GLY A 214 18.33 -16.68 -46.23
CA GLY A 214 18.99 -15.52 -45.68
C GLY A 214 18.00 -14.41 -45.38
N ARG A 215 18.19 -13.73 -44.24
CA ARG A 215 17.33 -12.64 -43.83
C ARG A 215 18.15 -11.57 -43.12
N ALA A 216 17.91 -10.31 -43.46
CA ALA A 216 18.59 -9.19 -42.84
C ALA A 216 17.60 -8.07 -42.50
N ARG A 217 17.75 -7.47 -41.32
CA ARG A 217 17.04 -6.26 -40.92
C ARG A 217 17.74 -5.03 -41.50
N ILE A 218 17.01 -4.12 -42.11
CA ILE A 218 17.52 -2.84 -42.57
C ILE A 218 17.72 -1.92 -41.36
N VAL A 219 18.98 -1.49 -41.12
CA VAL A 219 19.35 -0.62 -40.01
C VAL A 219 19.60 0.83 -40.42
N GLU A 220 19.97 1.04 -41.70
CA GLU A 220 20.26 2.38 -42.21
C GLU A 220 19.88 2.49 -43.70
N TYR A 221 19.16 3.56 -44.04
CA TYR A 221 18.92 3.93 -45.44
C TYR A 221 20.07 4.81 -45.97
N VAL A 222 20.74 4.36 -47.01
CA VAL A 222 21.83 5.10 -47.65
C VAL A 222 21.34 5.83 -48.90
N SER A 223 20.65 5.11 -49.79
CA SER A 223 20.09 5.65 -51.02
C SER A 223 18.94 4.78 -51.53
N THR A 224 18.25 5.21 -52.60
CA THR A 224 17.22 4.39 -53.25
C THR A 224 17.70 3.03 -53.71
N THR A 225 19.02 2.86 -53.92
CA THR A 225 19.64 1.61 -54.37
C THR A 225 20.52 0.94 -53.33
N GLN A 226 20.66 1.50 -52.13
CA GLN A 226 21.54 0.95 -51.11
C GLN A 226 21.01 1.15 -49.70
N VAL A 227 21.06 0.07 -48.91
CA VAL A 227 20.77 0.06 -47.48
C VAL A 227 21.88 -0.68 -46.73
N LYS A 228 22.07 -0.35 -45.44
CA LYS A 228 22.84 -1.20 -44.55
C LYS A 228 21.87 -2.06 -43.77
N GLY A 229 22.23 -3.32 -43.56
CA GLY A 229 21.43 -4.27 -42.81
C GLY A 229 22.28 -5.05 -41.80
N HIS A 230 21.58 -5.62 -40.80
CA HIS A 230 22.13 -6.62 -39.90
C HIS A 230 21.52 -7.98 -40.26
N VAL A 231 22.37 -8.98 -40.46
CA VAL A 231 21.92 -10.33 -40.83
C VAL A 231 21.31 -11.02 -39.61
N THR A 232 20.09 -11.51 -39.77
CA THR A 232 19.37 -12.28 -38.73
C THR A 232 19.27 -13.76 -39.07
N ILE A 233 19.40 -14.11 -40.36
CA ILE A 233 19.59 -15.48 -40.85
C ILE A 233 20.69 -15.40 -41.88
N ASN A 234 21.77 -16.17 -41.71
CA ASN A 234 22.93 -16.16 -42.56
C ASN A 234 22.55 -16.33 -44.04
N PHE A 235 23.09 -15.46 -44.89
CA PHE A 235 22.89 -15.60 -46.33
C PHE A 235 23.68 -16.81 -46.83
N PHE A 236 23.09 -17.50 -47.80
CA PHE A 236 23.73 -18.66 -48.41
C PHE A 236 25.08 -18.28 -49.03
N ASP A 237 25.13 -17.20 -49.80
CA ASP A 237 26.32 -16.64 -50.41
C ASP A 237 26.16 -15.12 -50.64
N THR A 238 27.16 -14.50 -51.28
CA THR A 238 27.14 -13.10 -51.71
C THR A 238 26.81 -12.94 -53.18
N ALA A 239 26.34 -13.98 -53.85
CA ALA A 239 25.98 -13.91 -55.27
C ALA A 239 24.75 -12.99 -55.45
N GLN A 240 24.62 -12.43 -56.65
CA GLN A 240 23.47 -11.60 -56.97
C GLN A 240 22.19 -12.41 -56.93
N VAL A 241 21.25 -11.98 -56.05
CA VAL A 241 19.90 -12.50 -56.03
C VAL A 241 19.05 -11.75 -57.04
N LEU A 242 18.44 -12.46 -57.99
CA LEU A 242 17.65 -11.87 -59.07
C LEU A 242 16.32 -11.28 -58.53
N ALA A 243 15.68 -10.43 -59.31
CA ALA A 243 14.32 -9.96 -59.06
C ALA A 243 13.37 -11.16 -58.84
N ASN A 244 12.45 -11.06 -57.88
CA ASN A 244 11.56 -12.11 -57.39
C ASN A 244 12.25 -13.28 -56.64
N GLY A 245 13.56 -13.22 -56.44
CA GLY A 245 14.31 -14.15 -55.57
C GLY A 245 14.48 -13.64 -54.14
N TRP A 246 13.90 -12.49 -53.85
CA TRP A 246 13.88 -11.87 -52.51
C TRP A 246 12.63 -11.03 -52.31
N GLU A 247 12.30 -10.78 -51.07
CA GLU A 247 11.13 -10.04 -50.61
C GLU A 247 11.55 -8.96 -49.64
N LEU A 248 10.83 -7.82 -49.68
CA LEU A 248 10.87 -6.82 -48.63
C LEU A 248 9.67 -7.04 -47.74
N GLU A 249 9.92 -7.54 -46.53
CA GLU A 249 8.94 -7.69 -45.48
C GLU A 249 8.79 -6.36 -44.76
N ALA A 250 7.61 -5.79 -44.79
CA ALA A 250 7.27 -4.50 -44.22
C ALA A 250 6.19 -4.62 -43.14
N GLY A 251 5.93 -3.50 -42.47
CA GLY A 251 4.94 -3.44 -41.40
C GLY A 251 5.50 -3.76 -40.00
N TYR A 252 6.82 -3.81 -39.88
CA TYR A 252 7.51 -3.88 -38.60
C TYR A 252 7.58 -2.48 -38.00
N GLU A 253 7.08 -2.37 -36.77
CA GLU A 253 7.13 -1.15 -35.94
C GLU A 253 7.73 -1.49 -34.60
N ASP A 254 8.21 -0.48 -33.87
CA ASP A 254 8.66 -0.67 -32.49
C ASP A 254 7.54 -1.30 -31.64
N ALA A 255 7.89 -2.34 -30.90
CA ALA A 255 6.95 -3.07 -30.06
C ALA A 255 6.32 -2.18 -28.98
N TRP A 256 7.05 -1.16 -28.55
CA TRP A 256 6.67 -0.22 -27.51
C TRP A 256 6.71 1.22 -28.00
N SER A 257 5.62 1.94 -27.79
CA SER A 257 5.51 3.36 -28.12
C SER A 257 4.31 3.98 -27.40
N ALA A 258 4.16 5.28 -27.47
CA ALA A 258 3.00 5.97 -26.93
C ALA A 258 1.67 5.45 -27.50
N SER A 259 1.65 4.99 -28.76
CA SER A 259 0.45 4.44 -29.43
C SER A 259 0.27 2.95 -29.19
N LYS A 260 1.33 2.17 -29.05
CA LYS A 260 1.29 0.71 -28.85
C LYS A 260 1.26 0.33 -27.37
N GLY A 261 1.52 1.29 -26.48
CA GLY A 261 1.69 1.07 -25.05
C GLY A 261 3.14 0.70 -24.69
N TRP A 262 3.45 0.82 -23.44
CA TRP A 262 4.77 0.55 -22.86
C TRP A 262 4.76 -0.78 -22.09
N PRO A 263 5.95 -1.32 -21.73
CA PRO A 263 6.05 -2.54 -20.92
C PRO A 263 5.30 -2.46 -19.59
N THR A 264 4.59 -3.53 -19.25
CA THR A 264 3.82 -3.61 -17.99
C THR A 264 4.70 -3.97 -16.80
N SER A 265 5.64 -4.90 -17.00
CA SER A 265 6.48 -5.43 -15.91
C SER A 265 7.90 -5.71 -16.38
N CYS A 266 8.84 -5.65 -15.44
CA CYS A 266 10.23 -6.07 -15.68
C CYS A 266 10.80 -6.78 -14.45
N THR A 267 11.85 -7.58 -14.69
CA THR A 267 12.69 -8.17 -13.63
C THR A 267 14.07 -8.50 -14.17
N PHE A 268 15.08 -8.46 -13.31
CA PHE A 268 16.41 -8.98 -13.63
C PHE A 268 16.48 -10.45 -13.24
N HIS A 269 16.91 -11.29 -14.15
CA HIS A 269 17.08 -12.72 -13.92
C HIS A 269 18.22 -13.24 -14.82
N GLU A 270 19.16 -14.00 -14.26
CA GLU A 270 20.31 -14.60 -14.98
C GLU A 270 21.04 -13.64 -15.94
N SER A 271 21.44 -12.48 -15.45
CA SER A 271 22.17 -11.47 -16.22
C SER A 271 21.41 -10.92 -17.44
N ARG A 272 20.09 -11.06 -17.47
CA ARG A 272 19.21 -10.45 -18.48
C ARG A 272 18.15 -9.57 -17.83
N LEU A 273 17.68 -8.56 -18.54
CA LEU A 273 16.46 -7.83 -18.20
C LEU A 273 15.30 -8.47 -18.95
N TYR A 274 14.36 -9.05 -18.19
CA TYR A 274 13.10 -9.56 -18.74
C TYR A 274 12.02 -8.49 -18.65
N ILE A 275 11.27 -8.35 -19.72
CA ILE A 275 10.18 -7.38 -19.88
C ILE A 275 8.95 -8.13 -20.36
N GLY A 276 7.79 -7.82 -19.80
CA GLY A 276 6.55 -8.52 -20.17
C GLY A 276 5.35 -7.62 -20.34
N GLY A 277 4.57 -7.95 -21.35
CA GLY A 277 3.30 -7.33 -21.68
C GLY A 277 3.41 -5.89 -22.17
N SER A 278 2.48 -5.50 -23.00
CA SER A 278 2.17 -4.10 -23.31
C SER A 278 0.70 -4.02 -23.71
N LYS A 279 0.15 -2.84 -23.94
CA LYS A 279 -1.26 -2.71 -24.42
C LYS A 279 -1.52 -3.46 -25.73
N SER A 280 -0.61 -3.37 -26.68
CA SER A 280 -0.76 -4.01 -28.00
C SER A 280 -0.31 -5.47 -28.01
N LEU A 281 0.60 -5.85 -27.12
CA LEU A 281 1.20 -7.18 -27.03
C LEU A 281 1.14 -7.70 -25.58
N PRO A 282 -0.06 -7.95 -25.04
CA PRO A 282 -0.23 -8.24 -23.61
C PRO A 282 0.31 -9.60 -23.18
N THR A 283 0.53 -10.51 -24.13
CA THR A 283 1.02 -11.89 -23.91
C THR A 283 2.51 -12.07 -24.24
N HIS A 284 3.16 -11.02 -24.73
CA HIS A 284 4.58 -11.10 -25.13
C HIS A 284 5.53 -10.91 -23.96
N ILE A 285 6.64 -11.64 -24.03
CA ILE A 285 7.78 -11.50 -23.14
C ILE A 285 9.05 -11.29 -23.98
N TRP A 286 9.90 -10.41 -23.52
CA TRP A 286 11.20 -10.12 -24.14
C TRP A 286 12.29 -10.25 -23.08
N ALA A 287 13.48 -10.68 -23.49
CA ALA A 287 14.66 -10.59 -22.66
C ALA A 287 15.81 -9.94 -23.43
N SER A 288 16.57 -9.12 -22.73
CA SER A 288 17.75 -8.46 -23.26
C SER A 288 18.87 -9.46 -23.59
N ARG A 289 19.91 -9.01 -24.28
CA ARG A 289 21.18 -9.72 -24.38
C ARG A 289 21.79 -9.93 -22.99
N VAL A 290 22.61 -10.96 -22.84
CA VAL A 290 23.31 -11.27 -21.58
C VAL A 290 24.28 -10.15 -21.24
N GLY A 291 24.12 -9.55 -20.05
CA GLY A 291 24.96 -8.47 -19.55
C GLY A 291 24.76 -7.11 -20.24
N ASP A 292 23.92 -7.03 -21.27
CA ASP A 292 23.56 -5.79 -21.99
C ASP A 292 22.04 -5.56 -21.86
N TYR A 293 21.62 -5.02 -20.71
CA TYR A 293 20.25 -4.98 -20.24
C TYR A 293 19.27 -4.14 -21.07
N PHE A 294 19.77 -3.25 -21.93
CA PHE A 294 18.94 -2.36 -22.73
C PHE A 294 18.97 -2.66 -24.22
N ASN A 295 19.62 -3.76 -24.59
CA ASN A 295 19.75 -4.23 -25.96
C ASN A 295 18.88 -5.47 -26.21
N PHE A 296 17.86 -5.33 -27.05
CA PHE A 296 16.92 -6.38 -27.43
C PHE A 296 17.08 -6.85 -28.88
N GLU A 297 18.27 -6.72 -29.46
CA GLU A 297 18.57 -7.24 -30.79
C GLU A 297 18.58 -8.78 -30.77
N LEU A 298 17.68 -9.38 -31.55
CA LEU A 298 17.50 -10.83 -31.60
C LEU A 298 18.67 -11.57 -32.28
N GLY A 299 19.44 -10.89 -33.14
CA GLY A 299 20.59 -11.45 -33.81
C GLY A 299 20.29 -12.70 -34.63
N GLU A 300 21.18 -13.68 -34.55
CA GLU A 300 21.09 -14.98 -35.22
C GLU A 300 20.52 -16.10 -34.35
N GLY A 301 20.14 -15.80 -33.10
CA GLY A 301 19.61 -16.75 -32.11
C GLY A 301 20.72 -17.47 -31.31
N LEU A 302 21.86 -16.81 -31.11
CA LEU A 302 22.96 -17.31 -30.29
C LEU A 302 22.58 -17.23 -28.81
N ASP A 303 23.27 -18.02 -28.00
CA ASP A 303 22.93 -18.19 -26.55
C ASP A 303 22.97 -16.90 -25.72
N ASP A 304 23.80 -15.92 -26.14
CA ASP A 304 23.93 -14.60 -25.47
C ASP A 304 23.00 -13.52 -26.05
N GLU A 305 22.33 -13.79 -27.16
CA GLU A 305 21.45 -12.84 -27.82
C GLU A 305 20.10 -12.68 -27.16
N ALA A 306 19.38 -11.61 -27.49
CA ALA A 306 18.05 -11.31 -26.96
C ALA A 306 17.02 -12.35 -27.40
N LEU A 307 15.91 -12.43 -26.69
CA LEU A 307 14.81 -13.32 -27.04
C LEU A 307 13.46 -12.57 -26.97
N SER A 308 12.54 -13.05 -27.80
CA SER A 308 11.16 -12.56 -27.86
C SER A 308 10.24 -13.74 -28.07
N ALA A 309 9.23 -13.88 -27.22
CA ALA A 309 8.27 -14.99 -27.28
C ALA A 309 6.87 -14.53 -26.88
N GLU A 310 5.89 -15.29 -27.33
CA GLU A 310 4.49 -15.08 -26.98
C GLU A 310 3.98 -16.24 -26.14
N LEU A 311 3.21 -15.92 -25.09
CA LEU A 311 2.48 -16.91 -24.31
C LEU A 311 1.32 -17.43 -25.16
N THR A 312 1.46 -18.63 -25.68
CA THR A 312 0.40 -19.30 -26.45
C THR A 312 -0.57 -19.97 -25.49
N THR A 313 -1.78 -19.42 -25.35
CA THR A 313 -2.82 -19.92 -24.43
C THR A 313 -4.20 -19.89 -25.07
N ASP A 314 -5.12 -20.71 -24.54
CA ASP A 314 -6.50 -20.79 -25.03
C ASP A 314 -7.32 -19.50 -24.83
N SER A 315 -6.82 -18.59 -23.99
CA SER A 315 -7.45 -17.31 -23.68
C SER A 315 -6.42 -16.20 -23.57
N LEU A 316 -6.82 -14.94 -23.71
CA LEU A 316 -5.94 -13.79 -23.50
C LEU A 316 -5.52 -13.69 -22.04
N ASN A 317 -4.27 -13.98 -21.77
CA ASN A 317 -3.66 -13.92 -20.44
C ASN A 317 -2.66 -12.77 -20.39
N ALA A 318 -3.16 -11.55 -20.15
CA ALA A 318 -2.30 -10.36 -20.08
C ALA A 318 -1.29 -10.47 -18.93
N ILE A 319 -0.02 -10.33 -19.23
CA ILE A 319 1.07 -10.33 -18.24
C ILE A 319 0.89 -9.11 -17.32
N GLN A 320 0.88 -9.37 -16.02
CA GLN A 320 0.78 -8.34 -14.98
C GLN A 320 2.11 -8.16 -14.26
N GLN A 321 2.81 -9.27 -13.98
CA GLN A 321 4.10 -9.22 -13.31
C GLN A 321 4.98 -10.40 -13.72
N ILE A 322 6.27 -10.12 -13.87
CA ILE A 322 7.32 -11.14 -14.00
C ILE A 322 8.13 -11.11 -12.71
N PHE A 323 8.43 -12.29 -12.17
CA PHE A 323 9.12 -12.43 -10.90
C PHE A 323 10.30 -13.40 -11.03
N SER A 324 11.45 -12.98 -10.54
CA SER A 324 12.67 -13.80 -10.47
C SER A 324 12.63 -14.63 -9.20
N GLY A 325 12.26 -15.88 -9.32
CA GLY A 325 12.30 -16.88 -8.25
C GLY A 325 13.36 -17.94 -8.51
N ARG A 326 13.09 -19.19 -8.10
CA ARG A 326 13.90 -20.37 -8.51
C ARG A 326 13.95 -20.46 -10.03
N ASP A 327 12.79 -20.35 -10.67
CA ASP A 327 12.62 -20.23 -12.11
C ASP A 327 12.07 -18.83 -12.42
N LEU A 328 12.12 -18.38 -13.66
CA LEU A 328 11.43 -17.16 -14.06
C LEU A 328 9.92 -17.39 -14.08
N GLN A 329 9.19 -16.70 -13.22
CA GLN A 329 7.75 -16.82 -13.05
C GLN A 329 7.03 -15.67 -13.75
N ILE A 330 5.93 -15.98 -14.43
CA ILE A 330 5.13 -15.02 -15.18
C ILE A 330 3.69 -15.08 -14.66
N PHE A 331 3.25 -14.01 -14.05
CA PHE A 331 1.92 -13.87 -13.49
C PHE A 331 1.02 -13.10 -14.45
N THR A 332 -0.10 -13.72 -14.82
CA THR A 332 -1.05 -13.16 -15.78
C THR A 332 -2.44 -13.01 -15.18
N THR A 333 -3.34 -12.38 -15.91
CA THR A 333 -4.74 -12.25 -15.50
C THR A 333 -5.52 -13.58 -15.45
N GLY A 334 -5.03 -14.63 -16.11
CA GLY A 334 -5.73 -15.91 -16.21
C GLY A 334 -4.97 -17.13 -15.74
N GLY A 335 -3.68 -17.00 -15.41
CA GLY A 335 -2.87 -18.10 -14.92
C GLY A 335 -1.44 -17.69 -14.57
N GLU A 336 -0.73 -18.60 -13.95
CA GLU A 336 0.67 -18.50 -13.58
C GLU A 336 1.48 -19.43 -14.49
N PHE A 337 2.52 -18.87 -15.10
CA PHE A 337 3.44 -19.56 -15.99
C PHE A 337 4.85 -19.49 -15.44
N TYR A 338 5.71 -20.35 -15.90
CA TYR A 338 7.13 -20.33 -15.56
C TYR A 338 7.99 -20.81 -16.72
N ILE A 339 9.23 -20.36 -16.74
CA ILE A 339 10.26 -20.85 -17.64
C ILE A 339 11.17 -21.72 -16.80
N PRO A 340 11.13 -23.06 -16.97
CA PRO A 340 11.93 -23.98 -16.19
C PRO A 340 13.40 -23.78 -16.46
N GLN A 341 14.18 -23.79 -15.39
CA GLN A 341 15.60 -23.60 -15.41
C GLN A 341 16.32 -24.78 -14.77
N SER A 342 17.48 -25.09 -15.30
CA SER A 342 18.42 -26.04 -14.70
C SER A 342 19.72 -25.32 -14.34
N VAL A 343 20.36 -25.72 -13.26
CA VAL A 343 21.65 -25.14 -12.81
C VAL A 343 22.74 -25.19 -13.91
N SER A 344 22.63 -26.13 -14.83
CA SER A 344 23.59 -26.31 -15.94
C SER A 344 23.11 -25.78 -17.28
N ASP A 345 21.92 -25.19 -17.35
CA ASP A 345 21.25 -24.90 -18.62
C ASP A 345 20.49 -23.57 -18.52
N PRO A 346 21.22 -22.44 -18.68
CA PRO A 346 20.63 -21.10 -18.58
C PRO A 346 19.60 -20.87 -19.69
N ILE A 347 18.71 -19.89 -19.50
CA ILE A 347 17.70 -19.54 -20.49
C ILE A 347 18.36 -18.89 -21.71
N THR A 348 18.23 -19.56 -22.86
CA THR A 348 18.78 -19.12 -24.16
C THR A 348 17.67 -19.10 -25.23
N PRO A 349 17.89 -18.44 -26.37
CA PRO A 349 16.93 -18.48 -27.48
C PRO A 349 16.59 -19.89 -27.96
N GLY A 350 17.55 -20.83 -27.85
CA GLY A 350 17.40 -22.21 -28.30
C GLY A 350 16.61 -23.11 -27.35
N ASN A 351 16.55 -22.82 -26.05
CA ASN A 351 15.88 -23.65 -25.05
C ASN A 351 14.69 -22.93 -24.35
N PHE A 352 14.31 -21.75 -24.81
CA PHE A 352 13.21 -20.97 -24.23
C PHE A 352 11.89 -21.74 -24.34
N MET A 353 11.32 -22.14 -23.20
CA MET A 353 10.06 -22.86 -23.14
C MET A 353 9.22 -22.36 -21.97
N VAL A 354 8.04 -21.84 -22.26
CA VAL A 354 7.09 -21.45 -21.23
C VAL A 354 6.17 -22.61 -20.88
N LYS A 355 6.04 -22.92 -19.60
CA LYS A 355 5.12 -23.91 -19.06
C LYS A 355 4.04 -23.25 -18.21
N ILE A 356 2.83 -23.79 -18.28
CA ILE A 356 1.76 -23.42 -17.38
C ILE A 356 1.99 -24.06 -16.01
N GLY A 357 1.98 -23.27 -14.95
CA GLY A 357 1.96 -23.75 -13.58
C GLY A 357 0.53 -24.00 -13.12
N THR A 358 -0.24 -22.92 -12.97
CA THR A 358 -1.62 -22.99 -12.48
C THR A 358 -2.52 -22.01 -13.24
N ARG A 359 -3.85 -22.05 -12.99
CA ARG A 359 -4.87 -21.26 -13.71
C ARG A 359 -5.69 -20.38 -12.79
N ASN A 360 -5.06 -19.73 -11.81
CA ASN A 360 -5.75 -18.86 -10.86
C ASN A 360 -5.84 -17.42 -11.37
N GLY A 361 -4.77 -16.92 -11.98
CA GLY A 361 -4.60 -15.52 -12.35
C GLY A 361 -4.41 -14.59 -11.15
N ILE A 362 -3.70 -13.49 -11.33
CA ILE A 362 -3.48 -12.51 -10.27
C ILE A 362 -4.41 -11.31 -10.38
N LYS A 363 -4.63 -10.63 -9.26
CA LYS A 363 -5.35 -9.35 -9.21
C LYS A 363 -4.44 -8.25 -9.78
N PRO A 364 -4.86 -7.54 -10.85
CA PRO A 364 -4.07 -6.44 -11.42
C PRO A 364 -3.77 -5.37 -10.38
N GLY A 365 -2.57 -4.81 -10.42
CA GLY A 365 -2.12 -3.73 -9.53
C GLY A 365 -1.62 -4.19 -8.17
N VAL A 366 -1.85 -5.44 -7.76
CA VAL A 366 -1.29 -5.98 -6.50
C VAL A 366 0.03 -6.69 -6.82
N PRO A 367 1.15 -6.29 -6.22
CA PRO A 367 2.43 -6.94 -6.48
C PRO A 367 2.46 -8.38 -5.95
N VAL A 368 3.34 -9.21 -6.52
CA VAL A 368 3.69 -10.51 -5.95
C VAL A 368 4.88 -10.35 -5.00
N ALA A 369 5.00 -11.24 -4.03
CA ALA A 369 6.06 -11.19 -3.03
C ALA A 369 6.68 -12.57 -2.79
N GLY A 370 8.00 -12.63 -2.69
CA GLY A 370 8.71 -13.87 -2.40
C GLY A 370 8.73 -14.22 -0.91
N LEU A 371 8.28 -15.41 -0.54
CA LEU A 371 8.33 -15.94 0.82
C LEU A 371 9.02 -17.30 0.80
N ASP A 372 10.21 -17.40 1.39
CA ASP A 372 11.06 -18.60 1.36
C ASP A 372 11.25 -19.15 -0.07
N SER A 373 10.76 -20.34 -0.35
CA SER A 373 10.82 -20.98 -1.67
C SER A 373 9.57 -20.78 -2.51
N GLY A 374 8.54 -20.07 -1.99
CA GLY A 374 7.27 -19.82 -2.67
C GLY A 374 7.08 -18.34 -3.05
N THR A 375 6.16 -18.10 -3.93
CA THR A 375 5.75 -16.76 -4.35
C THR A 375 4.29 -16.53 -3.96
N ILE A 376 4.06 -15.48 -3.17
CA ILE A 376 2.75 -15.09 -2.68
C ILE A 376 2.08 -14.14 -3.65
N PHE A 377 0.81 -14.35 -3.94
CA PHE A 377 0.02 -13.48 -4.79
C PHE A 377 -1.47 -13.47 -4.41
N ILE A 378 -2.15 -12.39 -4.73
CA ILE A 378 -3.60 -12.28 -4.60
C ILE A 378 -4.25 -12.79 -5.89
N GLN A 379 -5.15 -13.77 -5.76
CA GLN A 379 -5.92 -14.28 -6.88
C GLN A 379 -6.76 -13.17 -7.53
N ARG A 380 -7.04 -13.30 -8.82
CA ARG A 380 -7.82 -12.34 -9.64
C ARG A 380 -9.11 -11.85 -9.00
N SER A 381 -9.79 -12.70 -8.22
CA SER A 381 -11.01 -12.32 -7.50
C SER A 381 -10.81 -11.33 -6.34
N GLY A 382 -9.57 -11.14 -5.87
CA GLY A 382 -9.25 -10.36 -4.67
C GLY A 382 -9.69 -11.00 -3.36
N LYS A 383 -10.12 -12.29 -3.37
CA LYS A 383 -10.71 -12.99 -2.21
C LYS A 383 -9.85 -14.15 -1.70
N SER A 384 -8.72 -14.39 -2.33
CA SER A 384 -7.84 -15.49 -1.97
C SER A 384 -6.39 -15.06 -2.04
N LEU A 385 -5.65 -15.37 -0.99
CA LEU A 385 -4.20 -15.26 -0.90
C LEU A 385 -3.62 -16.62 -1.22
N ASN A 386 -2.87 -16.69 -2.30
CA ASN A 386 -2.31 -17.93 -2.82
C ASN A 386 -0.79 -17.90 -2.75
N GLU A 387 -0.22 -19.07 -2.68
CA GLU A 387 1.20 -19.31 -2.74
C GLU A 387 1.52 -20.27 -3.86
N LEU A 388 2.42 -19.87 -4.75
CA LEU A 388 2.98 -20.67 -5.82
C LEU A 388 4.27 -21.34 -5.34
N ILE A 389 4.28 -22.66 -5.24
CA ILE A 389 5.41 -23.45 -4.74
C ILE A 389 5.81 -24.49 -5.78
N TYR A 390 7.11 -24.64 -6.00
CA TYR A 390 7.64 -25.77 -6.78
C TYR A 390 7.63 -27.06 -5.94
N THR A 391 7.04 -28.11 -6.49
CA THR A 391 6.92 -29.42 -5.83
C THR A 391 7.79 -30.45 -6.57
N ASP A 392 8.85 -30.91 -5.92
CA ASP A 392 9.80 -31.84 -6.54
C ASP A 392 9.17 -33.19 -6.91
N SER A 393 8.15 -33.63 -6.16
CA SER A 393 7.44 -34.90 -6.47
C SER A 393 6.63 -34.85 -7.76
N GLU A 394 6.14 -33.63 -8.14
CA GLU A 394 5.36 -33.41 -9.34
C GLU A 394 6.16 -32.79 -10.47
N LEU A 395 7.39 -32.32 -10.18
CA LEU A 395 8.27 -31.56 -11.08
C LEU A 395 7.53 -30.38 -11.71
N ALA A 396 6.65 -29.75 -10.93
CA ALA A 396 5.78 -28.65 -11.37
C ALA A 396 5.49 -27.68 -10.22
N TYR A 397 5.05 -26.48 -10.61
CA TYR A 397 4.51 -25.52 -9.66
C TYR A 397 3.07 -25.87 -9.31
N THR A 398 2.77 -25.81 -8.03
CA THR A 398 1.43 -25.98 -7.46
C THR A 398 1.02 -24.74 -6.69
N THR A 399 -0.28 -24.47 -6.59
CA THR A 399 -0.81 -23.35 -5.82
C THR A 399 -1.51 -23.85 -4.56
N SER A 400 -1.15 -23.26 -3.42
CA SER A 400 -1.81 -23.45 -2.14
C SER A 400 -2.55 -22.18 -1.72
N ASN A 401 -3.82 -22.30 -1.32
CA ASN A 401 -4.58 -21.18 -0.76
C ASN A 401 -4.27 -21.03 0.72
N ILE A 402 -3.52 -19.99 1.09
CA ILE A 402 -3.13 -19.68 2.46
C ILE A 402 -4.32 -19.11 3.25
N SER A 403 -5.19 -18.32 2.61
CA SER A 403 -6.30 -17.61 3.26
C SER A 403 -7.59 -18.41 3.35
N VAL A 404 -7.58 -19.72 3.07
CA VAL A 404 -8.80 -20.54 3.05
C VAL A 404 -9.61 -20.46 4.35
N MET A 405 -8.94 -20.30 5.49
CA MET A 405 -9.58 -20.18 6.81
C MET A 405 -9.85 -18.74 7.25
N SER A 406 -9.45 -17.74 6.46
CA SER A 406 -9.50 -16.32 6.83
C SER A 406 -9.82 -15.39 5.66
N SER A 407 -10.56 -15.88 4.69
CA SER A 407 -10.88 -15.14 3.45
C SER A 407 -11.64 -13.83 3.69
N HIS A 408 -12.39 -13.73 4.78
CA HIS A 408 -13.11 -12.53 5.20
C HIS A 408 -12.20 -11.33 5.53
N LEU A 409 -10.91 -11.58 5.82
CA LEU A 409 -9.92 -10.53 6.08
C LEU A 409 -9.44 -9.84 4.79
N LEU A 410 -9.68 -10.42 3.62
CA LEU A 410 -9.31 -9.83 2.32
C LEU A 410 -10.48 -8.99 1.79
N ASN A 411 -10.36 -7.67 1.94
CA ASN A 411 -11.38 -6.71 1.52
C ASN A 411 -10.82 -5.72 0.51
N ASP A 412 -10.81 -6.10 -0.76
CA ASP A 412 -10.23 -5.34 -1.87
C ASP A 412 -8.72 -5.03 -1.67
N PRO A 413 -7.87 -6.07 -1.59
CA PRO A 413 -6.43 -5.89 -1.41
C PRO A 413 -5.80 -5.11 -2.57
N VAL A 414 -4.94 -4.14 -2.24
CA VAL A 414 -4.30 -3.22 -3.21
C VAL A 414 -2.79 -3.18 -3.11
N ASP A 415 -2.21 -3.61 -1.99
CA ASP A 415 -0.77 -3.65 -1.80
C ASP A 415 -0.37 -4.78 -0.87
N ILE A 416 0.86 -5.29 -1.03
CA ILE A 416 1.39 -6.42 -0.26
C ILE A 416 2.88 -6.22 -0.02
N SER A 417 3.32 -6.52 1.20
CA SER A 417 4.73 -6.50 1.56
C SER A 417 5.05 -7.55 2.62
N ILE A 418 6.28 -8.06 2.62
CA ILE A 418 6.75 -9.07 3.57
C ILE A 418 7.92 -8.52 4.36
N ARG A 419 7.81 -8.57 5.71
CA ARG A 419 8.92 -8.37 6.61
C ARG A 419 9.43 -9.71 7.11
N ARG A 420 10.69 -9.97 6.91
CA ARG A 420 11.36 -11.17 7.42
C ARG A 420 11.53 -11.10 8.93
N ALA A 421 11.53 -12.26 9.58
CA ALA A 421 11.83 -12.35 10.99
C ALA A 421 13.29 -11.94 11.26
N THR A 422 13.48 -11.04 12.22
CA THR A 422 14.82 -10.56 12.65
C THR A 422 15.30 -11.26 13.91
N SER A 423 14.44 -12.04 14.56
CA SER A 423 14.76 -12.81 15.76
C SER A 423 13.97 -14.11 15.83
N THR A 424 14.39 -15.01 16.71
CA THR A 424 13.68 -16.28 16.98
C THR A 424 12.32 -16.10 17.67
N GLU A 425 12.03 -14.91 18.16
CA GLU A 425 10.76 -14.56 18.81
C GLU A 425 9.73 -13.99 17.83
N GLU A 426 10.13 -13.79 16.58
CA GLU A 426 9.29 -13.26 15.51
C GLU A 426 9.07 -14.30 14.41
N SER A 427 7.93 -14.24 13.78
CA SER A 427 7.62 -14.91 12.51
C SER A 427 7.79 -13.95 11.35
N ASP A 428 7.94 -14.47 10.14
CA ASP A 428 7.76 -13.66 8.95
C ASP A 428 6.35 -13.05 8.97
N ARG A 429 6.25 -11.77 8.61
CA ARG A 429 4.99 -11.02 8.62
C ARG A 429 4.66 -10.58 7.21
N LEU A 430 3.57 -11.11 6.70
CA LEU A 430 2.99 -10.70 5.45
C LEU A 430 1.89 -9.68 5.72
N PHE A 431 2.02 -8.50 5.16
CA PHE A 431 1.06 -7.41 5.29
C PHE A 431 0.31 -7.21 3.97
N ILE A 432 -1.00 -7.00 4.05
CA ILE A 432 -1.87 -6.76 2.91
C ILE A 432 -2.73 -5.54 3.21
N VAL A 433 -2.67 -4.52 2.38
CA VAL A 433 -3.50 -3.31 2.48
C VAL A 433 -4.85 -3.57 1.84
N ASN A 434 -5.93 -3.37 2.59
CA ASN A 434 -7.31 -3.50 2.12
C ASN A 434 -7.91 -2.11 1.82
N ALA A 435 -8.19 -1.82 0.56
CA ALA A 435 -8.83 -0.55 0.18
C ALA A 435 -10.30 -0.49 0.59
N GLY A 436 -10.99 -1.65 0.68
CA GLY A 436 -12.43 -1.71 0.97
C GLY A 436 -12.83 -1.26 2.37
N ASP A 437 -11.94 -1.41 3.36
CA ASP A 437 -12.19 -0.97 4.75
C ASP A 437 -10.99 -0.22 5.38
N GLY A 438 -9.92 -0.01 4.63
CA GLY A 438 -8.74 0.71 5.08
C GLY A 438 -7.91 -0.02 6.15
N SER A 439 -8.11 -1.33 6.33
CA SER A 439 -7.38 -2.16 7.29
C SER A 439 -6.14 -2.80 6.68
N LEU A 440 -5.25 -3.35 7.54
CA LEU A 440 -4.24 -4.32 7.13
C LEU A 440 -4.68 -5.72 7.55
N SER A 441 -4.59 -6.68 6.62
CA SER A 441 -4.56 -8.10 6.98
C SER A 441 -3.11 -8.51 7.18
N VAL A 442 -2.82 -9.10 8.33
CA VAL A 442 -1.46 -9.47 8.71
C VAL A 442 -1.40 -10.97 8.95
N TYR A 443 -0.53 -11.67 8.24
CA TYR A 443 -0.30 -13.09 8.42
C TYR A 443 1.07 -13.30 9.07
N SER A 444 1.08 -13.87 10.27
CA SER A 444 2.30 -14.37 10.91
C SER A 444 2.58 -15.76 10.38
N ILE A 445 3.70 -15.95 9.67
CA ILE A 445 4.02 -17.19 8.96
C ILE A 445 5.30 -17.78 9.52
N LEU A 446 5.25 -19.05 9.94
CA LEU A 446 6.39 -19.85 10.32
C LEU A 446 6.23 -21.28 9.79
N ARG A 447 6.83 -21.57 8.65
CA ARG A 447 6.67 -22.85 7.93
C ARG A 447 7.19 -24.04 8.71
N SER A 448 8.31 -23.89 9.41
CA SER A 448 8.91 -24.95 10.22
C SER A 448 7.97 -25.52 11.29
N GLN A 449 6.96 -24.75 11.69
CA GLN A 449 5.95 -25.15 12.68
C GLN A 449 4.53 -25.21 12.11
N ASN A 450 4.36 -25.05 10.78
CA ASN A 450 3.06 -24.99 10.11
C ASN A 450 2.13 -23.90 10.70
N VAL A 451 2.70 -22.75 11.11
CA VAL A 451 1.95 -21.61 11.60
C VAL A 451 1.64 -20.68 10.44
N VAL A 452 0.36 -20.41 10.24
CA VAL A 452 -0.17 -19.37 9.36
C VAL A 452 -1.30 -18.70 10.13
N ALA A 453 -0.99 -17.61 10.82
CA ALA A 453 -1.87 -16.99 11.79
C ALA A 453 -2.28 -15.58 11.34
N PRO A 454 -3.47 -15.43 10.73
CA PRO A 454 -4.02 -14.14 10.34
C PRO A 454 -4.52 -13.33 11.52
N SER A 455 -4.35 -12.02 11.42
CA SER A 455 -4.93 -11.01 12.29
C SER A 455 -5.30 -9.76 11.47
N LYS A 456 -6.14 -8.90 12.04
CA LYS A 456 -6.57 -7.66 11.42
C LYS A 456 -5.98 -6.46 12.15
N PHE A 457 -5.37 -5.51 11.43
CA PHE A 457 -4.94 -4.25 12.02
C PHE A 457 -5.84 -3.11 11.56
N THR A 458 -6.24 -2.31 12.53
CA THR A 458 -7.01 -1.09 12.33
C THR A 458 -6.33 0.07 13.03
N THR A 459 -6.57 1.28 12.56
CA THR A 459 -6.04 2.53 13.12
C THR A 459 -7.13 3.61 13.03
N ASP A 460 -6.93 4.72 13.71
CA ASP A 460 -7.75 5.93 13.48
C ASP A 460 -7.34 6.55 12.13
N GLY A 461 -8.04 6.17 11.07
CA GLY A 461 -7.75 6.45 9.68
C GLY A 461 -7.80 5.21 8.79
N THR A 462 -7.17 5.27 7.61
CA THR A 462 -7.10 4.17 6.65
C THR A 462 -5.69 3.97 6.12
N PHE A 463 -5.22 2.72 6.14
CA PHE A 463 -3.96 2.36 5.50
C PHE A 463 -4.10 2.45 3.97
N LYS A 464 -3.11 3.02 3.30
CA LYS A 464 -3.11 3.26 1.85
C LYS A 464 -2.00 2.56 1.11
N ALA A 465 -0.82 2.44 1.68
CA ALA A 465 0.32 1.73 1.12
C ALA A 465 1.16 1.12 2.23
N ILE A 466 1.93 0.09 1.88
CA ILE A 466 2.88 -0.57 2.76
C ILE A 466 4.17 -0.87 2.01
N GLY A 467 5.31 -0.70 2.70
CA GLY A 467 6.62 -1.04 2.17
C GLY A 467 7.54 -1.49 3.30
N VAL A 468 8.40 -2.43 3.01
CA VAL A 468 9.42 -2.91 3.95
C VAL A 468 10.78 -2.53 3.40
N ASP A 469 11.55 -1.83 4.20
CA ASP A 469 12.93 -1.44 3.95
C ASP A 469 13.82 -2.16 4.96
N VAL A 470 14.47 -3.22 4.52
CA VAL A 470 15.23 -4.17 5.36
C VAL A 470 14.37 -4.69 6.52
N ASP A 471 14.42 -4.05 7.69
CA ASP A 471 13.70 -4.43 8.91
C ASP A 471 12.56 -3.47 9.26
N ASP A 472 12.57 -2.28 8.69
CA ASP A 472 11.59 -1.24 8.97
C ASP A 472 10.35 -1.38 8.08
N THR A 473 9.19 -1.39 8.70
CA THR A 473 7.90 -1.49 7.98
C THR A 473 7.24 -0.12 7.94
N TYR A 474 7.28 0.51 6.77
CA TYR A 474 6.66 1.79 6.48
C TYR A 474 5.22 1.61 6.04
N VAL A 475 4.35 2.52 6.47
CA VAL A 475 2.96 2.61 6.02
C VAL A 475 2.62 4.05 5.69
N ILE A 476 1.74 4.23 4.70
CA ILE A 476 1.08 5.50 4.48
C ILE A 476 -0.34 5.37 5.00
N VAL A 477 -0.71 6.24 5.93
CA VAL A 477 -2.02 6.27 6.56
C VAL A 477 -2.73 7.58 6.23
N ASN A 478 -3.95 7.48 5.69
CA ASN A 478 -4.83 8.64 5.56
C ASN A 478 -5.57 8.83 6.89
N ARG A 479 -5.29 9.94 7.57
CA ARG A 479 -5.88 10.31 8.84
C ARG A 479 -6.87 11.45 8.68
N THR A 480 -8.05 11.30 9.27
CA THR A 480 -9.09 12.33 9.24
C THR A 480 -8.99 13.15 10.52
N LEU A 481 -8.35 14.30 10.44
CA LEU A 481 -8.11 15.16 11.60
C LEU A 481 -9.17 16.26 11.73
N PRO A 482 -9.52 16.66 12.98
CA PRO A 482 -10.50 17.72 13.21
C PRO A 482 -9.94 19.10 12.90
N PHE A 483 -10.63 19.85 12.03
CA PHE A 483 -10.32 21.22 11.67
C PHE A 483 -11.50 22.18 11.95
N GLN A 484 -11.26 23.47 11.82
CA GLN A 484 -12.29 24.48 11.94
C GLN A 484 -12.99 24.67 10.60
N ALA A 485 -14.29 24.41 10.56
CA ALA A 485 -15.08 24.66 9.37
C ALA A 485 -15.24 26.15 9.10
N THR A 486 -15.25 26.53 7.84
CA THR A 486 -15.46 27.93 7.39
C THR A 486 -16.65 28.03 6.46
N CYS A 487 -17.35 29.15 6.53
CA CYS A 487 -18.39 29.55 5.58
C CYS A 487 -18.21 31.01 5.14
N THR A 488 -18.89 31.39 4.08
CA THR A 488 -18.87 32.79 3.65
C THR A 488 -20.28 33.38 3.59
N ILE A 489 -20.38 34.70 3.91
CA ILE A 489 -21.58 35.50 3.81
C ILE A 489 -21.22 36.74 3.00
N THR A 490 -21.90 36.95 1.87
CA THR A 490 -21.66 38.10 1.00
C THR A 490 -22.81 39.09 1.10
N VAL A 491 -22.49 40.33 1.41
CA VAL A 491 -23.43 41.46 1.41
C VAL A 491 -23.47 42.07 0.01
N SER A 492 -24.52 41.83 -0.76
CA SER A 492 -24.61 42.26 -2.16
C SER A 492 -25.29 43.64 -2.31
N ASP A 493 -26.22 44.00 -1.40
CA ASP A 493 -26.97 45.24 -1.47
C ASP A 493 -27.49 45.62 -0.07
N TYR A 494 -26.71 46.42 0.68
CA TYR A 494 -27.02 46.78 2.06
C TYR A 494 -28.32 47.60 2.20
N ALA A 495 -28.68 48.41 1.18
CA ALA A 495 -29.84 49.30 1.22
C ALA A 495 -31.17 48.53 1.19
N ASN A 496 -31.17 47.32 0.62
CA ASN A 496 -32.32 46.44 0.50
C ASN A 496 -32.31 45.29 1.52
N ILE A 497 -31.45 45.33 2.55
CA ILE A 497 -31.54 44.47 3.72
C ILE A 497 -32.49 45.08 4.73
N ALA A 498 -33.70 44.55 4.84
CA ALA A 498 -34.68 45.03 5.81
C ALA A 498 -34.21 44.78 7.24
N GLY A 499 -34.57 45.70 8.16
CA GLY A 499 -34.39 45.44 9.58
C GLY A 499 -35.19 44.18 10.01
N GLY A 500 -34.56 43.29 10.75
CA GLY A 500 -35.12 41.99 11.11
C GLY A 500 -34.72 40.83 10.19
N SER A 501 -33.99 41.08 9.07
CA SER A 501 -33.43 40.00 8.25
C SER A 501 -32.43 39.16 9.05
N THR A 502 -32.44 37.84 8.86
CA THR A 502 -31.68 36.93 9.70
C THR A 502 -30.61 36.18 8.93
N ILE A 503 -29.54 35.86 9.63
CA ILE A 503 -28.51 34.89 9.23
C ILE A 503 -28.44 33.83 10.32
N THR A 504 -28.66 32.57 9.98
CA THR A 504 -28.59 31.47 10.90
C THR A 504 -27.29 30.70 10.66
N LEU A 505 -26.45 30.56 11.70
CA LEU A 505 -25.22 29.79 11.67
C LEU A 505 -25.38 28.56 12.56
N GLN A 506 -25.03 27.40 12.05
CA GLN A 506 -25.03 26.15 12.82
C GLN A 506 -23.72 25.97 13.57
N LYS A 507 -23.79 25.71 14.88
CA LYS A 507 -22.63 25.39 15.72
C LYS A 507 -22.18 23.94 15.50
N ASN A 508 -21.02 23.59 16.05
CA ASN A 508 -20.44 22.24 15.95
C ASN A 508 -21.25 21.17 16.71
N ASP A 509 -22.07 21.55 17.67
CA ASP A 509 -22.99 20.67 18.41
C ASP A 509 -24.36 20.45 17.72
N GLY A 510 -24.56 21.06 16.55
CA GLY A 510 -25.81 20.97 15.79
C GLY A 510 -26.84 22.06 16.14
N THR A 511 -26.66 22.79 17.23
CA THR A 511 -27.52 23.94 17.56
C THR A 511 -27.23 25.13 16.67
N THR A 512 -28.16 26.08 16.62
CA THR A 512 -28.03 27.23 15.71
C THR A 512 -28.01 28.55 16.48
N VAL A 513 -27.30 29.53 15.92
CA VAL A 513 -27.28 30.93 16.37
C VAL A 513 -27.83 31.83 15.26
N VAL A 514 -28.71 32.72 15.61
CA VAL A 514 -29.31 33.66 14.67
C VAL A 514 -28.74 35.06 14.89
N PHE A 515 -28.24 35.65 13.82
CA PHE A 515 -27.79 37.04 13.77
C PHE A 515 -28.81 37.86 12.99
N THR A 516 -29.28 38.96 13.54
CA THR A 516 -30.38 39.74 13.00
C THR A 516 -29.91 41.15 12.55
N SER A 517 -30.35 41.58 11.40
CA SER A 517 -30.06 42.91 10.90
C SER A 517 -30.89 44.00 11.60
N THR A 518 -30.32 45.17 11.86
CA THR A 518 -31.03 46.34 12.40
C THR A 518 -30.60 47.60 11.68
N THR A 519 -31.52 48.61 11.60
CA THR A 519 -31.21 49.95 11.10
C THR A 519 -30.91 50.93 12.22
N SER A 520 -31.12 50.51 13.48
CA SER A 520 -30.87 51.29 14.71
C SER A 520 -29.60 50.82 15.44
N SER A 521 -29.43 51.19 16.70
CA SER A 521 -28.34 50.71 17.53
C SER A 521 -28.50 49.20 17.78
N PRO A 522 -27.48 48.37 17.48
CA PRO A 522 -27.58 46.95 17.59
C PRO A 522 -27.55 46.47 19.06
N SER A 523 -28.31 45.43 19.37
CA SER A 523 -28.23 44.66 20.59
C SER A 523 -27.41 43.37 20.40
N THR A 524 -27.44 42.44 21.37
CA THR A 524 -26.71 41.16 21.25
C THR A 524 -27.16 40.36 20.03
N ASN A 525 -26.21 39.88 19.24
CA ASN A 525 -26.42 39.16 17.97
C ASN A 525 -27.13 40.01 16.88
N GLU A 526 -27.13 41.35 17.01
CA GLU A 526 -27.61 42.22 15.98
C GLU A 526 -26.49 42.97 15.28
N PHE A 527 -26.58 43.11 13.94
CA PHE A 527 -25.65 43.88 13.14
C PHE A 527 -26.34 45.01 12.40
N ARG A 528 -25.69 46.15 12.34
CA ARG A 528 -26.27 47.31 11.70
C ARG A 528 -26.03 47.37 10.20
N THR A 529 -27.11 47.56 9.42
CA THR A 529 -27.04 47.81 7.98
C THR A 529 -26.93 49.34 7.75
N GLN A 530 -25.82 49.80 7.18
CA GLN A 530 -25.58 51.23 6.95
C GLN A 530 -24.49 51.51 5.92
N THR A 531 -24.54 52.69 5.34
CA THR A 531 -23.51 53.36 4.52
C THR A 531 -23.21 52.63 3.19
N ASN A 532 -22.74 51.40 3.19
CA ASN A 532 -22.42 50.59 2.03
C ASN A 532 -22.28 49.10 2.40
N ASN A 533 -22.07 48.24 1.39
CA ASN A 533 -21.93 46.80 1.58
C ASN A 533 -20.73 46.44 2.48
N ASN A 534 -19.60 47.08 2.30
CA ASN A 534 -18.38 46.83 3.07
C ASN A 534 -18.55 47.16 4.56
N THR A 535 -19.16 48.32 4.85
CA THR A 535 -19.43 48.73 6.23
C THR A 535 -20.43 47.78 6.90
N THR A 536 -21.48 47.38 6.18
CA THR A 536 -22.45 46.40 6.69
C THR A 536 -21.78 45.03 6.94
N ALA A 537 -20.88 44.56 6.05
CA ALA A 537 -20.10 43.34 6.25
C ALA A 537 -19.17 43.44 7.46
N THR A 538 -18.53 44.60 7.69
CA THR A 538 -17.70 44.87 8.87
C THR A 538 -18.53 44.82 10.17
N ASN A 539 -19.72 45.38 10.16
CA ASN A 539 -20.63 45.34 11.31
C ASN A 539 -21.05 43.88 11.61
N LEU A 540 -21.39 43.11 10.58
CA LEU A 540 -21.71 41.69 10.71
C LEU A 540 -20.51 40.91 11.27
N GLN A 541 -19.30 41.10 10.75
CA GLN A 541 -18.06 40.51 11.25
C GLN A 541 -17.84 40.82 12.74
N THR A 542 -18.04 42.07 13.15
CA THR A 542 -17.90 42.51 14.56
C THR A 542 -18.89 41.77 15.46
N THR A 543 -20.15 41.65 15.00
CA THR A 543 -21.19 40.95 15.76
C THR A 543 -20.91 39.45 15.90
N ILE A 544 -20.45 38.81 14.82
CA ILE A 544 -20.09 37.41 14.84
C ILE A 544 -18.89 37.16 15.77
N ASN A 545 -17.88 38.03 15.74
CA ASN A 545 -16.70 37.93 16.62
C ASN A 545 -17.02 38.14 18.12
N ALA A 546 -18.14 38.73 18.44
CA ALA A 546 -18.60 38.84 19.83
C ALA A 546 -19.23 37.52 20.37
N HIS A 547 -19.50 36.55 19.48
CA HIS A 547 -20.07 35.24 19.86
C HIS A 547 -18.99 34.22 20.17
N SER A 548 -19.13 33.46 21.24
CA SER A 548 -18.13 32.49 21.74
C SER A 548 -17.85 31.31 20.82
N ASP A 549 -18.75 30.99 19.89
CA ASP A 549 -18.62 29.76 19.04
C ASP A 549 -18.06 30.11 17.64
N PHE A 550 -17.92 31.37 17.28
CA PHE A 550 -17.48 31.78 15.94
C PHE A 550 -16.40 32.84 16.00
N SER A 551 -15.57 32.86 14.96
CA SER A 551 -14.75 34.03 14.61
C SER A 551 -15.01 34.40 13.15
N ALA A 552 -14.78 35.66 12.79
CA ALA A 552 -15.01 36.10 11.44
C ALA A 552 -13.93 37.10 10.98
N THR A 553 -13.61 37.04 9.70
CA THR A 553 -12.78 38.01 8.97
C THR A 553 -13.60 38.63 7.84
N VAL A 554 -13.23 39.82 7.39
CA VAL A 554 -13.93 40.52 6.32
C VAL A 554 -12.96 41.02 5.26
N ILE A 555 -13.30 40.77 4.00
CA ILE A 555 -12.60 41.33 2.84
C ILE A 555 -13.67 41.95 1.94
N SER A 556 -13.67 43.29 1.83
CA SER A 556 -14.71 44.01 1.11
C SER A 556 -16.11 43.71 1.66
N ALA A 557 -17.01 43.20 0.85
CA ALA A 557 -18.38 42.87 1.20
C ALA A 557 -18.56 41.36 1.60
N VAL A 558 -17.47 40.59 1.73
CA VAL A 558 -17.50 39.19 2.06
C VAL A 558 -16.99 38.95 3.48
N VAL A 559 -17.80 38.30 4.31
CA VAL A 559 -17.47 37.89 5.66
C VAL A 559 -17.18 36.38 5.62
N THR A 560 -15.96 35.98 5.97
CA THR A 560 -15.61 34.59 6.18
C THR A 560 -15.75 34.29 7.66
N VAL A 561 -16.64 33.36 7.98
CA VAL A 561 -16.92 32.93 9.35
C VAL A 561 -16.24 31.59 9.59
N THR A 562 -15.55 31.45 10.71
CA THR A 562 -14.88 30.21 11.17
C THR A 562 -15.55 29.71 12.45
N ARG A 563 -15.95 28.47 12.52
CA ARG A 563 -16.32 27.82 13.79
C ARG A 563 -15.10 27.69 14.68
N LEU A 564 -15.22 28.03 15.96
CA LEU A 564 -14.12 27.85 16.91
C LEU A 564 -13.98 26.39 17.34
N ALA A 565 -15.11 25.67 17.49
CA ALA A 565 -15.09 24.22 17.69
C ALA A 565 -14.82 23.47 16.37
N ARG A 566 -14.16 22.31 16.47
CA ARG A 566 -13.59 21.57 15.33
C ARG A 566 -14.23 20.19 15.19
N GLY A 567 -14.05 19.55 14.03
CA GLY A 567 -14.27 18.12 13.87
C GLY A 567 -15.65 17.72 13.38
N ASN A 568 -16.40 18.57 12.71
CA ASN A 568 -17.71 18.18 12.20
C ASN A 568 -17.99 18.75 10.80
N ASP A 569 -17.93 17.89 9.78
CA ASP A 569 -18.28 18.21 8.38
C ASP A 569 -19.77 17.99 8.05
N ASN A 570 -20.49 17.25 8.90
CA ASN A 570 -21.88 16.89 8.63
C ASN A 570 -22.87 18.02 8.97
N LEU A 571 -22.44 19.06 9.70
CA LEU A 571 -23.25 20.18 10.14
C LEU A 571 -22.91 21.42 9.30
N THR A 572 -23.51 21.52 8.14
CA THR A 572 -23.12 22.51 7.12
C THR A 572 -23.99 23.76 7.07
N ASN A 573 -25.14 23.77 7.75
CA ASN A 573 -26.18 24.80 7.55
C ASN A 573 -25.71 26.21 7.86
N VAL A 574 -25.78 27.05 6.83
CA VAL A 574 -25.78 28.50 6.89
C VAL A 574 -26.98 28.99 6.08
N ALA A 575 -27.89 29.70 6.68
CA ALA A 575 -29.10 30.16 6.02
C ALA A 575 -29.30 31.67 6.22
N SER A 576 -29.85 32.30 5.21
CA SER A 576 -30.33 33.70 5.30
C SER A 576 -31.76 33.75 4.77
N ASP A 577 -32.60 34.58 5.37
CA ASP A 577 -33.93 34.89 4.88
C ASP A 577 -33.96 36.03 3.87
N ASN A 578 -32.80 36.65 3.59
CA ASN A 578 -32.66 37.77 2.69
C ASN A 578 -31.70 37.46 1.53
N THR A 579 -32.18 37.59 0.30
CA THR A 579 -31.40 37.31 -0.92
C THR A 579 -30.19 38.23 -1.12
N ARG A 580 -30.10 39.34 -0.37
CA ARG A 580 -28.98 40.28 -0.38
C ARG A 580 -27.84 39.84 0.55
N LEU A 581 -28.09 38.82 1.35
CA LEU A 581 -27.11 38.12 2.20
C LEU A 581 -26.90 36.71 1.64
N THR A 582 -26.02 36.61 0.65
CA THR A 582 -25.73 35.31 0.02
C THR A 582 -24.81 34.50 0.91
N THR A 583 -25.19 33.27 1.21
CA THR A 583 -24.46 32.38 2.10
C THR A 583 -23.88 31.17 1.35
N ILE A 584 -22.68 30.76 1.73
CA ILE A 584 -22.10 29.43 1.37
C ILE A 584 -21.96 28.65 2.66
N ASN A 585 -22.35 27.37 2.63
CA ASN A 585 -22.34 26.49 3.78
C ASN A 585 -20.94 26.28 4.38
N PHE A 586 -20.89 25.86 5.64
CA PHE A 586 -19.63 25.46 6.27
C PHE A 586 -18.98 24.27 5.56
N THR A 587 -17.69 24.35 5.36
CA THR A 587 -16.85 23.29 4.78
C THR A 587 -15.51 23.23 5.51
N GLY A 588 -14.79 22.09 5.41
CA GLY A 588 -13.44 21.95 5.95
C GLY A 588 -13.38 21.72 7.46
N GLY A 589 -14.44 21.19 8.08
CA GLY A 589 -14.44 20.85 9.52
C GLY A 589 -13.60 19.63 9.85
N VAL A 590 -13.24 18.80 8.87
CA VAL A 590 -12.25 17.74 8.94
C VAL A 590 -11.32 17.82 7.73
N THR A 591 -10.10 17.35 7.87
CA THR A 591 -9.13 17.31 6.77
C THR A 591 -8.46 15.96 6.73
N ASN A 592 -8.39 15.38 5.55
CA ASN A 592 -7.61 14.17 5.28
C ASN A 592 -6.14 14.57 5.17
N GLN A 593 -5.30 13.98 6.01
CA GLN A 593 -3.85 14.12 5.97
C GLN A 593 -3.20 12.77 5.78
N PHE A 594 -2.19 12.71 4.94
CA PHE A 594 -1.48 11.48 4.64
C PHE A 594 -0.14 11.47 5.39
N PHE A 595 -0.03 10.58 6.37
CA PHE A 595 1.18 10.42 7.15
C PHE A 595 1.98 9.21 6.68
N VAL A 596 3.28 9.39 6.58
CA VAL A 596 4.25 8.30 6.51
C VAL A 596 4.61 7.93 7.93
N GLU A 597 4.34 6.69 8.31
CA GLU A 597 4.56 6.16 9.65
C GLU A 597 5.34 4.84 9.56
N VAL A 598 6.03 4.47 10.64
CA VAL A 598 6.81 3.23 10.74
C VAL A 598 6.38 2.44 11.97
N PHE A 599 6.21 1.12 11.84
CA PHE A 599 5.96 0.26 12.98
C PHE A 599 7.20 0.26 13.90
N ASP A 600 6.99 0.62 15.18
CA ASP A 600 8.03 0.67 16.19
C ASP A 600 7.58 -0.11 17.44
N SER A 601 8.32 -1.15 17.78
CA SER A 601 8.00 -2.07 18.89
C SER A 601 8.12 -1.42 20.28
N SER A 602 8.76 -0.27 20.38
CA SER A 602 8.86 0.50 21.62
C SER A 602 7.63 1.37 21.88
N LEU A 603 6.77 1.59 20.87
CA LEU A 603 5.62 2.48 20.91
C LEU A 603 4.31 1.71 21.07
N HIS A 604 3.31 2.40 21.65
CA HIS A 604 2.00 1.84 21.98
C HIS A 604 0.83 2.66 21.43
N THR A 605 1.12 3.76 20.71
CA THR A 605 0.14 4.65 20.08
C THR A 605 0.41 4.78 18.59
N ASP A 606 -0.53 5.32 17.82
CA ASP A 606 -0.38 5.56 16.38
C ASP A 606 -0.08 7.04 16.10
N ALA A 607 0.52 7.35 14.94
CA ALA A 607 1.04 8.69 14.64
C ALA A 607 1.86 9.24 15.81
N SER A 608 2.66 8.41 16.42
CA SER A 608 3.29 8.62 17.71
C SER A 608 4.52 9.50 17.62
N VAL A 609 4.69 10.33 18.66
CA VAL A 609 5.95 11.03 18.95
C VAL A 609 6.52 10.47 20.23
N TYR A 610 7.80 10.08 20.21
CA TYR A 610 8.55 9.69 21.40
C TYR A 610 9.69 10.67 21.62
N ILE A 611 9.76 11.26 22.80
CA ILE A 611 10.81 12.24 23.18
C ILE A 611 11.47 11.78 24.46
N SER A 612 12.79 11.65 24.42
CA SER A 612 13.64 11.32 25.56
C SER A 612 14.19 12.61 26.20
N ALA A 613 13.32 13.37 26.86
CA ALA A 613 13.68 14.59 27.57
C ALA A 613 12.68 14.88 28.69
N ALA A 614 13.15 15.49 29.77
CA ALA A 614 12.26 15.98 30.84
C ALA A 614 11.45 17.18 30.34
N SER A 615 10.15 17.12 30.51
CA SER A 615 9.24 18.21 30.12
C SER A 615 7.94 18.18 30.94
N SER A 616 7.34 19.32 31.18
CA SER A 616 5.99 19.43 31.72
C SER A 616 4.89 19.50 30.63
N THR A 617 5.32 19.54 29.36
CA THR A 617 4.42 19.60 28.20
C THR A 617 4.92 18.65 27.12
N GLY A 618 4.00 18.03 26.37
CA GLY A 618 4.30 17.23 25.19
C GLY A 618 3.84 17.93 23.92
N THR A 619 4.59 17.74 22.81
CA THR A 619 4.25 18.33 21.52
C THR A 619 4.17 17.26 20.44
N ALA A 620 3.02 17.14 19.78
CA ALA A 620 2.80 16.43 18.53
C ALA A 620 2.17 17.40 17.52
N ALA A 621 3.00 18.21 16.88
CA ALA A 621 2.56 19.32 16.04
C ALA A 621 1.67 18.89 14.86
N HIS A 622 1.82 17.62 14.40
CA HIS A 622 1.02 17.02 13.33
C HIS A 622 -0.37 16.55 13.78
N LEU A 623 -0.69 16.59 15.10
CA LEU A 623 -1.99 16.22 15.67
C LEU A 623 -2.70 17.38 16.39
N PRO A 624 -2.84 18.55 15.77
CA PRO A 624 -3.47 19.68 16.44
C PRO A 624 -4.94 19.37 16.76
N ASN A 625 -5.38 19.75 17.96
CA ASN A 625 -6.77 19.60 18.45
C ASN A 625 -7.34 18.17 18.47
N THR A 626 -6.47 17.18 18.42
CA THR A 626 -6.81 15.77 18.40
C THR A 626 -6.71 15.17 19.80
N LEU A 627 -7.60 14.23 20.14
CA LEU A 627 -7.53 13.48 21.36
C LEU A 627 -6.41 12.44 21.26
N VAL A 628 -5.49 12.44 22.21
CA VAL A 628 -4.33 11.54 22.24
C VAL A 628 -4.22 10.77 23.54
N ASP A 629 -3.61 9.59 23.45
CA ASP A 629 -3.05 8.87 24.60
C ASP A 629 -1.69 9.45 24.93
N ILE A 630 -1.37 9.51 26.23
CA ILE A 630 -0.09 10.00 26.76
C ILE A 630 0.50 8.97 27.68
N LEU A 631 1.73 8.56 27.40
CA LEU A 631 2.54 7.73 28.29
C LEU A 631 3.72 8.57 28.77
N ASN A 632 3.70 8.95 30.05
CA ASN A 632 4.67 9.83 30.66
C ASN A 632 5.52 9.05 31.68
N ASP A 633 6.83 8.87 31.43
CA ASP A 633 7.72 7.97 32.20
C ASP A 633 7.16 6.56 32.40
N GLY A 634 6.46 6.02 31.37
CA GLY A 634 5.82 4.72 31.44
C GLY A 634 4.51 4.68 32.24
N ASN A 635 4.00 5.83 32.72
CA ASN A 635 2.68 5.97 33.31
C ASN A 635 1.69 6.49 32.27
N VAL A 636 0.51 5.86 32.25
CA VAL A 636 -0.61 6.33 31.42
C VAL A 636 -1.22 7.55 32.11
N GLU A 637 -1.27 8.68 31.39
CA GLU A 637 -2.06 9.84 31.79
C GLU A 637 -3.49 9.76 31.24
N ALA A 638 -4.39 10.61 31.75
CA ALA A 638 -5.70 10.76 31.16
C ALA A 638 -5.55 11.27 29.71
N GLN A 639 -6.39 10.77 28.80
CA GLN A 639 -6.43 11.28 27.43
C GLN A 639 -6.65 12.79 27.42
N GLN A 640 -5.93 13.48 26.57
CA GLN A 640 -6.03 14.94 26.42
C GLN A 640 -6.26 15.31 24.95
N THR A 641 -7.08 16.34 24.75
CA THR A 641 -7.17 16.99 23.45
C THR A 641 -6.06 18.02 23.34
N LEU A 642 -5.19 17.86 22.36
CA LEU A 642 -4.10 18.81 22.12
C LEU A 642 -4.62 20.17 21.74
N ASN A 643 -3.87 21.21 22.05
CA ASN A 643 -4.22 22.57 21.59
C ASN A 643 -3.98 22.76 20.07
N GLY A 644 -4.25 23.96 19.55
CA GLY A 644 -4.07 24.29 18.14
C GLY A 644 -2.64 24.17 17.60
N SER A 645 -1.65 24.08 18.49
CA SER A 645 -0.22 23.86 18.15
C SER A 645 0.22 22.42 18.43
N GLY A 646 -0.71 21.52 18.73
CA GLY A 646 -0.39 20.11 19.03
C GLY A 646 0.26 19.91 20.40
N VAL A 647 0.00 20.77 21.40
CA VAL A 647 0.64 20.72 22.72
C VAL A 647 -0.36 20.21 23.76
N ALA A 648 0.08 19.23 24.58
CA ALA A 648 -0.55 18.79 25.82
C ALA A 648 0.21 19.34 27.04
N THR A 649 -0.50 19.52 28.17
CA THR A 649 0.14 19.82 29.47
C THR A 649 0.03 18.57 30.34
N PHE A 650 1.14 18.05 30.81
CA PHE A 650 1.17 16.86 31.62
C PHE A 650 0.63 17.12 33.03
N THR A 651 -0.11 16.15 33.58
CA THR A 651 -0.61 16.20 34.96
C THR A 651 0.50 15.98 35.98
N ARG A 652 1.61 15.36 35.55
CA ARG A 652 2.80 15.12 36.36
C ARG A 652 3.87 16.17 36.04
N SER A 653 4.50 16.68 37.07
CA SER A 653 5.60 17.64 36.92
C SER A 653 6.88 16.95 36.47
N SER A 654 7.33 17.21 35.29
CA SER A 654 8.52 16.72 34.57
C SER A 654 8.57 15.21 34.29
N ALA A 655 8.66 14.91 33.04
CA ALA A 655 8.93 13.58 32.49
C ALA A 655 10.43 13.47 32.09
N SER A 656 11.00 12.29 32.22
CA SER A 656 12.28 11.99 31.60
C SER A 656 12.11 11.56 30.13
N ASN A 657 10.97 10.95 29.83
CA ASN A 657 10.56 10.63 28.45
C ASN A 657 9.02 10.64 28.38
N TYR A 658 8.51 10.85 27.17
CA TYR A 658 7.08 10.69 26.92
C TYR A 658 6.84 10.14 25.51
N GLU A 659 5.77 9.36 25.41
CA GLU A 659 5.11 8.94 24.18
C GLU A 659 3.74 9.62 24.10
N MET A 660 3.36 10.12 22.93
CA MET A 660 2.08 10.74 22.70
C MET A 660 1.61 10.48 21.28
N GLY A 661 0.38 10.01 21.12
CA GLY A 661 -0.16 9.68 19.80
C GLY A 661 -1.64 9.28 19.84
N LEU A 662 -2.16 8.88 18.69
CA LEU A 662 -3.54 8.45 18.53
C LEU A 662 -3.79 7.13 19.26
N PRO A 663 -4.91 6.97 19.99
CA PRO A 663 -5.24 5.74 20.65
C PRO A 663 -5.61 4.63 19.68
N PHE A 664 -5.24 3.40 19.99
CA PHE A 664 -5.83 2.22 19.39
C PHE A 664 -6.06 1.14 20.44
N SER A 665 -7.10 0.34 20.23
CA SER A 665 -7.44 -0.77 21.11
C SER A 665 -7.11 -2.12 20.48
N ILE A 666 -6.87 -3.11 21.34
CA ILE A 666 -6.80 -4.51 20.91
C ILE A 666 -8.08 -5.24 21.31
N THR A 667 -8.45 -6.23 20.53
CA THR A 667 -9.54 -7.15 20.84
C THR A 667 -9.17 -8.56 20.42
N ILE A 668 -9.20 -9.47 21.39
CA ILE A 668 -8.99 -10.90 21.20
C ILE A 668 -10.26 -11.59 21.66
N LYS A 669 -10.94 -12.32 20.76
CA LYS A 669 -12.13 -13.09 21.14
C LYS A 669 -11.90 -14.57 20.81
N THR A 670 -12.03 -15.44 21.81
CA THR A 670 -11.90 -16.88 21.62
C THR A 670 -13.06 -17.46 20.83
N MET A 671 -12.86 -18.63 20.25
CA MET A 671 -13.96 -19.38 19.63
C MET A 671 -15.00 -19.78 20.68
N PRO A 672 -16.29 -19.93 20.31
CA PRO A 672 -17.33 -20.44 21.21
C PRO A 672 -16.95 -21.80 21.81
N VAL A 673 -17.20 -21.95 23.10
CA VAL A 673 -16.94 -23.20 23.80
C VAL A 673 -18.04 -24.21 23.50
N GLU A 674 -17.65 -25.32 22.92
CA GLU A 674 -18.57 -26.38 22.53
C GLU A 674 -18.04 -27.76 22.99
N PRO A 675 -17.97 -28.03 24.29
CA PRO A 675 -17.49 -29.32 24.77
C PRO A 675 -18.43 -30.45 24.34
N GLN A 676 -17.84 -31.53 23.85
CA GLN A 676 -18.61 -32.73 23.55
C GLN A 676 -18.89 -33.50 24.81
N LEU A 677 -20.17 -33.62 25.16
CA LEU A 677 -20.61 -34.44 26.27
C LEU A 677 -20.92 -35.88 25.78
N LYS A 678 -20.90 -36.84 26.68
CA LYS A 678 -21.33 -38.22 26.35
C LYS A 678 -22.79 -38.26 25.85
N SER A 679 -23.59 -37.27 26.20
CA SER A 679 -24.99 -37.11 25.80
C SER A 679 -25.18 -36.37 24.47
N GLY A 680 -24.11 -35.89 23.82
CA GLY A 680 -24.17 -35.14 22.56
C GLY A 680 -23.62 -33.70 22.68
N GLY A 681 -23.85 -32.91 21.66
CA GLY A 681 -23.38 -31.52 21.58
C GLY A 681 -24.14 -30.57 22.49
N VAL A 682 -23.53 -29.47 22.90
CA VAL A 682 -24.07 -28.48 23.84
C VAL A 682 -24.50 -27.16 23.18
N LYS A 683 -24.67 -27.13 21.87
CA LYS A 683 -24.87 -25.92 21.09
C LYS A 683 -26.13 -25.12 21.45
N GLY A 684 -27.15 -25.74 22.04
CA GLY A 684 -28.38 -25.09 22.53
C GLY A 684 -28.37 -24.71 24.01
N PHE A 685 -27.32 -25.01 24.75
CA PHE A 685 -27.26 -24.74 26.18
C PHE A 685 -26.70 -23.35 26.47
N LYS A 686 -27.27 -22.67 27.46
CA LYS A 686 -26.67 -21.45 28.00
C LYS A 686 -25.38 -21.79 28.75
N LYS A 687 -24.34 -21.02 28.51
CA LYS A 687 -23.00 -21.21 29.09
C LYS A 687 -22.66 -20.03 29.97
N ARG A 688 -21.99 -20.30 31.08
CA ARG A 688 -21.43 -19.26 31.94
C ARG A 688 -19.97 -19.55 32.21
N ILE A 689 -19.12 -18.56 31.94
CA ILE A 689 -17.72 -18.63 32.32
C ILE A 689 -17.60 -18.28 33.79
N LEU A 690 -17.10 -19.22 34.59
CA LEU A 690 -16.96 -19.06 36.02
C LEU A 690 -15.65 -18.39 36.41
N GLN A 691 -14.58 -18.73 35.69
CA GLN A 691 -13.22 -18.33 35.98
C GLN A 691 -12.38 -18.41 34.69
N VAL A 692 -11.49 -17.47 34.52
CA VAL A 692 -10.43 -17.48 33.49
C VAL A 692 -9.08 -17.44 34.18
N ASN A 693 -8.17 -18.31 33.79
CA ASN A 693 -6.77 -18.28 34.14
C ASN A 693 -5.99 -17.91 32.88
N ALA A 694 -5.31 -16.79 32.91
CA ALA A 694 -4.48 -16.33 31.79
C ALA A 694 -3.01 -16.38 32.17
N GLU A 695 -2.23 -17.17 31.45
CA GLU A 695 -0.77 -17.12 31.53
C GLU A 695 -0.30 -15.94 30.69
N VAL A 696 0.41 -15.01 31.29
CA VAL A 696 0.85 -13.76 30.63
C VAL A 696 2.35 -13.56 30.79
N HIS A 697 2.95 -12.86 29.85
CA HIS A 697 4.36 -12.48 29.87
C HIS A 697 4.52 -10.96 29.72
N GLN A 698 5.25 -10.33 30.66
CA GLN A 698 5.51 -8.89 30.65
C GLN A 698 4.27 -8.00 30.37
N THR A 699 3.13 -8.40 30.91
CA THR A 699 1.86 -7.70 30.73
C THR A 699 1.64 -6.65 31.79
N LYS A 700 1.17 -5.48 31.39
CA LYS A 700 0.90 -4.35 32.30
C LYS A 700 -0.58 -4.01 32.43
N SER A 701 -1.42 -4.39 31.48
CA SER A 701 -2.86 -4.11 31.50
C SER A 701 -3.62 -5.08 30.62
N MET A 702 -4.79 -5.54 31.04
CA MET A 702 -5.81 -6.21 30.23
C MET A 702 -7.18 -6.16 30.89
N SER A 703 -8.23 -6.32 30.10
CA SER A 703 -9.61 -6.56 30.58
C SER A 703 -10.12 -7.89 30.01
N VAL A 704 -10.86 -8.62 30.79
CA VAL A 704 -11.50 -9.89 30.40
C VAL A 704 -13.01 -9.77 30.56
N ASN A 705 -13.77 -9.91 29.48
CA ASN A 705 -15.22 -9.68 29.45
C ASN A 705 -15.62 -8.37 30.13
N ASN A 706 -14.94 -7.28 29.83
CA ASN A 706 -15.08 -5.94 30.40
C ASN A 706 -14.71 -5.82 31.92
N GLN A 707 -14.16 -6.87 32.52
CA GLN A 707 -13.62 -6.81 33.88
C GLN A 707 -12.13 -6.49 33.81
N LEU A 708 -11.72 -5.32 34.32
CA LEU A 708 -10.33 -4.93 34.42
C LEU A 708 -9.56 -5.87 35.37
N VAL A 709 -8.41 -6.38 34.89
CA VAL A 709 -7.54 -7.25 35.69
C VAL A 709 -6.51 -6.39 36.42
N PRO A 710 -6.40 -6.50 37.76
CA PRO A 710 -5.44 -5.71 38.52
C PRO A 710 -4.01 -6.25 38.34
N PHE A 711 -3.09 -5.35 37.92
CA PHE A 711 -1.66 -5.64 37.80
C PHE A 711 -0.84 -5.01 38.93
N ARG A 712 -1.36 -3.94 39.60
CA ARG A 712 -0.74 -3.40 40.82
C ARG A 712 -1.11 -4.26 42.01
N GLN A 713 -0.17 -4.43 42.95
CA GLN A 713 -0.40 -5.18 44.19
C GLN A 713 -0.84 -4.22 45.29
N PHE A 714 -1.67 -4.74 46.21
CA PHE A 714 -2.11 -3.97 47.37
C PHE A 714 -0.92 -3.74 48.35
N GLY A 715 -0.73 -2.50 48.77
CA GLY A 715 0.37 -2.11 49.68
C GLY A 715 1.63 -1.60 48.99
N GLU A 716 1.70 -1.65 47.66
CA GLU A 716 2.77 -0.96 46.93
C GLU A 716 2.58 0.56 46.97
N ASN A 717 3.68 1.31 46.96
CA ASN A 717 3.60 2.74 46.69
C ASN A 717 3.21 2.93 45.24
N VAL A 718 1.98 3.34 44.98
CA VAL A 718 1.38 3.40 43.64
C VAL A 718 1.33 4.81 43.06
N LEU A 719 1.73 5.82 43.84
CA LEU A 719 1.75 7.20 43.37
C LEU A 719 2.94 7.41 42.44
N ASP A 720 2.67 7.89 41.25
CA ASP A 720 3.67 8.28 40.24
C ASP A 720 4.70 7.20 39.83
N ILE A 721 4.36 5.92 40.04
CA ILE A 721 5.19 4.79 39.61
C ILE A 721 4.49 4.05 38.45
N PRO A 722 5.20 3.72 37.35
CA PRO A 722 4.63 2.94 36.26
C PRO A 722 4.20 1.55 36.73
N VAL A 723 3.22 0.97 36.03
CA VAL A 723 2.81 -0.41 36.29
C VAL A 723 3.96 -1.34 35.97
N ASN A 724 4.38 -2.16 36.92
CA ASN A 724 5.39 -3.19 36.71
C ASN A 724 4.88 -4.25 35.74
N ALA A 725 5.76 -4.69 34.82
CA ALA A 725 5.45 -5.79 33.94
C ALA A 725 5.31 -7.09 34.73
N PHE A 726 4.20 -7.79 34.58
CA PHE A 726 3.90 -9.03 35.25
C PHE A 726 4.08 -10.23 34.30
N THR A 727 4.77 -11.24 34.80
CA THR A 727 4.89 -12.55 34.13
C THR A 727 4.37 -13.63 35.08
N GLY A 728 3.49 -14.49 34.57
CA GLY A 728 2.89 -15.59 35.32
C GLY A 728 1.37 -15.67 35.19
N LEU A 729 0.75 -16.44 36.06
CA LEU A 729 -0.67 -16.73 36.00
C LEU A 729 -1.52 -15.62 36.64
N LYS A 730 -2.49 -15.11 35.89
CA LYS A 730 -3.58 -14.24 36.41
C LYS A 730 -4.90 -15.03 36.46
N GLN A 731 -5.49 -15.10 37.63
CA GLN A 731 -6.79 -15.70 37.85
C GLN A 731 -7.87 -14.61 37.91
N ILE A 732 -8.86 -14.70 37.03
CA ILE A 732 -9.93 -13.73 36.84
C ILE A 732 -11.28 -14.41 37.14
N GLY A 733 -12.07 -13.84 38.02
CA GLY A 733 -13.40 -14.35 38.34
C GLY A 733 -13.86 -14.02 39.72
N PRO A 734 -15.14 -14.23 40.00
CA PRO A 734 -16.17 -14.83 39.15
C PRO A 734 -16.65 -13.88 38.04
N LEU A 735 -16.83 -14.40 36.81
CA LEU A 735 -17.46 -13.68 35.72
C LEU A 735 -18.98 -13.88 35.75
N LEU A 736 -19.73 -12.82 35.43
CA LEU A 736 -21.20 -12.83 35.51
C LEU A 736 -21.80 -12.98 34.08
N GLY A 737 -23.00 -13.55 34.04
CA GLY A 737 -23.77 -13.69 32.80
C GLY A 737 -23.81 -15.11 32.26
N PHE A 738 -24.88 -15.40 31.52
CA PHE A 738 -25.05 -16.60 30.70
C PHE A 738 -25.27 -16.19 29.26
N ASP A 739 -24.55 -16.78 28.34
CA ASP A 739 -24.77 -16.65 26.91
C ASP A 739 -24.77 -18.02 26.21
N TYR A 740 -25.03 -18.04 24.92
CA TYR A 740 -25.01 -19.27 24.13
C TYR A 740 -23.62 -19.56 23.55
N GLU A 741 -22.71 -18.57 23.46
CA GLU A 741 -21.37 -18.73 22.91
C GLU A 741 -20.38 -19.24 23.96
N GLY A 742 -20.38 -18.64 25.16
CA GLY A 742 -19.36 -18.94 26.16
C GLY A 742 -17.95 -18.56 25.74
N SER A 743 -17.82 -17.54 24.89
CA SER A 743 -16.53 -17.03 24.44
C SER A 743 -15.93 -16.04 25.44
N ILE A 744 -14.61 -15.89 25.43
CA ILE A 744 -13.88 -14.90 26.21
C ILE A 744 -13.44 -13.78 25.29
N THR A 745 -13.72 -12.54 25.71
CA THR A 745 -13.18 -11.34 25.06
C THR A 745 -12.13 -10.72 25.94
N ILE A 746 -10.91 -10.62 25.43
CA ILE A 746 -9.82 -9.87 26.05
C ILE A 746 -9.64 -8.58 25.27
N SER A 747 -9.59 -7.47 25.99
CA SER A 747 -9.43 -6.14 25.39
C SER A 747 -8.47 -5.27 26.19
N GLN A 748 -7.84 -4.34 25.50
CA GLN A 748 -7.02 -3.30 26.10
C GLN A 748 -7.16 -2.03 25.26
N SER A 749 -7.50 -0.92 25.93
CA SER A 749 -7.59 0.41 25.30
C SER A 749 -6.47 1.35 25.72
N VAL A 750 -5.70 0.98 26.73
CA VAL A 750 -4.60 1.82 27.25
C VAL A 750 -3.27 1.48 26.53
N PRO A 751 -2.37 2.46 26.37
CA PRO A 751 -1.09 2.28 25.65
C PRO A 751 -0.05 1.56 26.52
N LEU A 752 -0.30 0.30 26.84
CA LEU A 752 0.59 -0.54 27.65
C LEU A 752 0.81 -1.90 27.01
N SER A 753 1.87 -2.59 27.39
CA SER A 753 2.16 -3.93 26.88
C SER A 753 1.16 -4.98 27.35
N ILE A 754 0.82 -5.90 26.45
CA ILE A 754 0.11 -7.14 26.74
C ILE A 754 0.70 -8.28 25.89
N ASN A 755 0.95 -9.42 26.53
CA ASN A 755 1.34 -10.66 25.89
C ASN A 755 0.69 -11.83 26.64
N ILE A 756 -0.14 -12.60 25.94
CA ILE A 756 -0.91 -13.72 26.49
C ILE A 756 -0.33 -15.00 25.88
N LEU A 757 0.09 -15.93 26.73
CA LEU A 757 0.68 -17.19 26.33
C LEU A 757 -0.36 -18.30 26.19
N SER A 758 -1.28 -18.41 27.17
CA SER A 758 -2.37 -19.40 27.16
C SER A 758 -3.55 -18.95 27.99
N LEU A 759 -4.69 -19.62 27.76
CA LEU A 759 -5.93 -19.38 28.49
C LEU A 759 -6.54 -20.71 28.96
N ASP A 760 -6.86 -20.81 30.27
CA ASP A 760 -7.70 -21.84 30.82
C ASP A 760 -8.98 -21.24 31.37
N TYR A 761 -10.10 -21.83 31.08
CA TYR A 761 -11.34 -21.30 31.62
C TYR A 761 -12.35 -22.39 32.00
N LYS A 762 -13.03 -22.14 33.12
CA LYS A 762 -14.08 -23.00 33.67
C LYS A 762 -15.43 -22.54 33.17
N VAL A 763 -16.16 -23.44 32.55
CA VAL A 763 -17.50 -23.16 31.99
C VAL A 763 -18.54 -23.99 32.74
N SER A 764 -19.64 -23.38 33.11
CA SER A 764 -20.85 -24.02 33.64
C SER A 764 -21.90 -24.05 32.54
N LEU A 765 -22.44 -25.22 32.28
CA LEU A 765 -23.53 -25.43 31.32
C LEU A 765 -24.85 -25.36 32.07
N GLY A 766 -25.75 -24.45 31.68
CA GLY A 766 -27.14 -24.39 32.10
C GLY A 766 -28.00 -25.31 31.24
N GLN A 767 -28.88 -26.04 31.83
CA GLN A 767 -29.91 -26.82 31.10
C GLN A 767 -31.04 -25.91 30.70
#